data_3292766562a051e2c77ec995e59672d0
#
_entry.id   3292766562a051e2c77ec995e59672d0
#
_cell.length_a   1.000
_cell.length_b   1.000
_cell.length_c   1.000
_cell.angle_alpha   90.00
_cell.angle_beta   90.00
_cell.angle_gamma   90.00
#
_symmetry.space_group_name_H-M   'P 1'
#
loop_
_entity.id
_entity.type
_entity.pdbx_description
1 polymer ?
#
loop_
_entity_poly.entity_id
_entity_poly.type
_entity_poly.pdbx_seq_one_letter_code
_entity_poly.pdbx_strand_id
1 'polypeptide(L)'
;MTMANDKRIQDAQKYLRFANDADSYNRQDALDDLKFSSGDQWPVEVQNSRNLEARPCLTINKLDGFIRQVCNQQRQARPRMKAHSMNSAANAKVADILTGIFKHIEVNSDADTAYDTAFEFAVRMGWGYWRIVTDYSREDSFDQEIYIKPIANPFTVYFDPNSQMPDGSDAESCLITEVMSKKDFKAQYPNADDGGNFNMRGTGDADADWIMKDDIRIAEWWYTERKKTKLLLLSDGTQVYKEDAPSAEIMMAAGIEVVAERETMRKTIKWAKLTGMEILEESTWIGKYIPIIPVYGQQLVVDDKRKKYGIVRMAKDPQRMYNYWRTALTESVALAPKAKWLLAEGQDEGHENEWNLANIKATPVLRYKQKDIEGQPAPVPQRLQPEPPAAGIVEATSAINNDLQTVVGIYDPNQFAQGNMSGKAIRGQQMQIDLSNFHYYDNLTRSLKQTGRVILDLIPKIYDKERVMRIIGYDNQPEMVTINQRIVDESGAEKILNDVTVGEYDVYMDTGPGYQSKRQEAVESMVPLLQANPELFQAAGDLVFRNMDFPGADVIADRLAAMNPLAKIDEKSDIPPQVQMQLMASQKMVADLQQQIAALTLNLQHQTDVQRMKEEGQTRRKLMDVTSRAYNTETINEAKVNQTNLKAITDQNRTELDAITKLLLKGMDSRALQQEMARRDAEQGQVAAFSESEVNMNDSPFLREEMALAQQPMVNPGVDDQMAAQFAMQEMQPQPLEQPVIPGVPMGPR
;
A
#
# COMPACT_ATOMS: atom_id res chain seq x y z
N MET A 1 8.85 51.11 -0.35
CA MET A 1 8.46 49.69 -0.55
C MET A 1 9.10 49.07 -1.81
N THR A 2 9.08 49.72 -2.96
CA THR A 2 9.62 49.21 -4.24
C THR A 2 11.07 48.71 -4.20
N MET A 3 12.04 49.47 -3.69
CA MET A 3 13.46 49.05 -3.65
C MET A 3 13.73 47.80 -2.78
N ALA A 4 12.97 47.58 -1.70
CA ALA A 4 13.14 46.41 -0.85
C ALA A 4 12.55 45.15 -1.50
N ASN A 5 11.47 45.29 -2.26
CA ASN A 5 10.84 44.21 -3.02
C ASN A 5 11.72 43.79 -4.19
N ASP A 6 12.32 44.76 -4.93
CA ASP A 6 13.25 44.47 -6.01
C ASP A 6 14.46 43.68 -5.53
N LYS A 7 14.99 44.01 -4.33
CA LYS A 7 16.12 43.31 -3.74
C LYS A 7 15.78 41.85 -3.40
N ARG A 8 14.59 41.58 -2.85
CA ARG A 8 14.15 40.22 -2.49
C ARG A 8 13.93 39.34 -3.72
N ILE A 9 13.33 39.87 -4.78
CA ILE A 9 13.19 39.17 -6.04
C ILE A 9 14.56 38.80 -6.62
N GLN A 10 15.50 39.76 -6.57
CA GLN A 10 16.89 39.51 -7.00
C GLN A 10 17.56 38.43 -6.13
N ASP A 11 17.32 38.44 -4.82
CA ASP A 11 17.89 37.43 -3.91
C ASP A 11 17.26 36.03 -4.16
N ALA A 12 15.97 35.95 -4.43
CA ALA A 12 15.31 34.72 -4.85
C ALA A 12 15.87 34.19 -6.18
N GLN A 13 16.07 35.06 -7.16
CA GLN A 13 16.67 34.72 -8.43
C GLN A 13 18.13 34.26 -8.29
N LYS A 14 18.92 34.89 -7.43
CA LYS A 14 20.30 34.48 -7.12
C LYS A 14 20.30 33.10 -6.46
N TYR A 15 19.37 32.89 -5.51
CA TYR A 15 19.22 31.59 -4.87
C TYR A 15 18.87 30.48 -5.88
N LEU A 16 17.93 30.75 -6.77
CA LEU A 16 17.57 29.79 -7.82
C LEU A 16 18.80 29.42 -8.68
N ARG A 17 19.57 30.42 -9.12
CA ARG A 17 20.79 30.15 -9.89
C ARG A 17 21.76 29.30 -9.11
N PHE A 18 22.04 29.67 -7.87
CA PHE A 18 22.92 28.93 -6.98
C PHE A 18 22.48 27.48 -6.80
N ALA A 19 21.20 27.25 -6.48
CA ALA A 19 20.66 25.92 -6.27
C ALA A 19 20.61 25.07 -7.57
N ASN A 20 20.29 25.72 -8.70
CA ASN A 20 20.30 25.05 -10.00
C ASN A 20 21.71 24.67 -10.44
N ASP A 21 22.70 25.59 -10.30
CA ASP A 21 24.07 25.34 -10.71
C ASP A 21 24.72 24.25 -9.87
N ALA A 22 24.45 24.24 -8.57
CA ALA A 22 24.97 23.24 -7.64
C ALA A 22 24.43 21.81 -7.94
N ASP A 23 23.21 21.69 -8.44
CA ASP A 23 22.54 20.41 -8.66
C ASP A 23 22.29 20.09 -10.15
N SER A 24 22.82 20.93 -11.06
CA SER A 24 22.53 20.88 -12.50
C SER A 24 22.79 19.51 -13.12
N TYR A 25 23.93 18.92 -12.82
CA TYR A 25 24.28 17.61 -13.37
C TYR A 25 23.44 16.46 -12.77
N ASN A 26 23.09 16.52 -11.47
CA ASN A 26 22.16 15.56 -10.89
C ASN A 26 20.79 15.64 -11.59
N ARG A 27 20.30 16.86 -11.87
CA ARG A 27 19.02 17.07 -12.56
C ARG A 27 19.05 16.54 -13.99
N GLN A 28 20.17 16.79 -14.72
CA GLN A 28 20.36 16.24 -16.06
C GLN A 28 20.33 14.72 -16.06
N ASP A 29 21.12 14.14 -15.19
CA ASP A 29 21.25 12.70 -15.03
C ASP A 29 19.93 12.04 -14.61
N ALA A 30 19.18 12.68 -13.70
CA ALA A 30 17.89 12.19 -13.23
C ALA A 30 16.80 12.23 -14.32
N LEU A 31 16.80 13.28 -15.14
CA LEU A 31 15.88 13.35 -16.28
C LEU A 31 16.15 12.22 -17.27
N ASP A 32 17.44 11.94 -17.53
CA ASP A 32 17.84 10.80 -18.37
C ASP A 32 17.44 9.45 -17.72
N ASP A 33 17.58 9.31 -16.39
CA ASP A 33 17.11 8.13 -15.65
C ASP A 33 15.60 7.91 -15.79
N LEU A 34 14.80 8.97 -15.69
CA LEU A 34 13.35 8.90 -15.87
C LEU A 34 12.96 8.52 -17.31
N LYS A 35 13.55 9.17 -18.31
CA LYS A 35 13.34 8.81 -19.71
C LYS A 35 13.68 7.35 -19.97
N PHE A 36 14.83 6.91 -19.44
CA PHE A 36 15.27 5.53 -19.55
C PHE A 36 14.31 4.54 -18.88
N SER A 37 13.81 4.87 -17.70
CA SER A 37 12.84 4.03 -16.98
C SER A 37 11.48 3.97 -17.68
N SER A 38 11.11 5.01 -18.45
CA SER A 38 9.87 5.05 -19.22
C SER A 38 9.95 4.30 -20.55
N GLY A 39 11.15 3.83 -20.95
CA GLY A 39 11.33 3.03 -22.16
C GLY A 39 12.23 3.65 -23.23
N ASP A 40 12.67 4.90 -23.07
CA ASP A 40 13.64 5.54 -23.95
C ASP A 40 15.06 5.04 -23.62
N GLN A 41 15.34 3.80 -24.05
CA GLN A 41 16.53 3.06 -23.63
C GLN A 41 17.64 3.01 -24.71
N TRP A 42 17.31 3.38 -25.94
CA TRP A 42 18.27 3.36 -27.03
C TRP A 42 18.94 4.72 -27.20
N PRO A 43 20.29 4.77 -27.34
CA PRO A 43 20.94 6.01 -27.75
C PRO A 43 20.39 6.48 -29.11
N VAL A 44 20.09 7.77 -29.22
CA VAL A 44 19.44 8.36 -30.41
C VAL A 44 20.24 8.07 -31.67
N GLU A 45 21.58 8.13 -31.60
CA GLU A 45 22.47 7.84 -32.74
C GLU A 45 22.32 6.41 -33.25
N VAL A 46 22.28 5.44 -32.30
CA VAL A 46 22.10 4.02 -32.63
C VAL A 46 20.73 3.77 -33.19
N GLN A 47 19.69 4.36 -32.63
CA GLN A 47 18.32 4.24 -33.07
C GLN A 47 18.16 4.78 -34.52
N ASN A 48 18.72 5.96 -34.76
CA ASN A 48 18.69 6.57 -36.11
C ASN A 48 19.44 5.72 -37.15
N SER A 49 20.65 5.24 -36.81
CA SER A 49 21.41 4.37 -37.70
C SER A 49 20.64 3.08 -38.05
N ARG A 50 20.05 2.44 -37.03
CA ARG A 50 19.27 1.20 -37.22
C ARG A 50 17.99 1.43 -37.98
N ASN A 51 17.32 2.57 -37.77
CA ASN A 51 16.12 2.95 -38.54
C ASN A 51 16.43 3.18 -40.02
N LEU A 52 17.57 3.78 -40.34
CA LEU A 52 18.01 3.93 -41.74
C LEU A 52 18.23 2.57 -42.43
N GLU A 53 18.68 1.58 -41.69
CA GLU A 53 18.89 0.20 -42.19
C GLU A 53 17.60 -0.65 -42.11
N ALA A 54 16.47 -0.09 -41.73
CA ALA A 54 15.19 -0.80 -41.43
C ALA A 54 15.35 -1.94 -40.42
N ARG A 55 16.24 -1.79 -39.43
CA ARG A 55 16.50 -2.77 -38.35
C ARG A 55 15.73 -2.37 -37.09
N PRO A 56 15.10 -3.32 -36.39
CA PRO A 56 14.33 -3.03 -35.20
C PRO A 56 15.23 -2.59 -34.02
N CYS A 57 14.68 -1.74 -33.16
CA CYS A 57 15.19 -1.44 -31.82
C CYS A 57 14.16 -1.93 -30.80
N LEU A 58 14.33 -3.14 -30.28
CA LEU A 58 13.41 -3.71 -29.29
C LEU A 58 13.78 -3.24 -27.90
N THR A 59 12.79 -2.70 -27.17
CA THR A 59 12.93 -2.33 -25.77
C THR A 59 12.14 -3.30 -24.90
N ILE A 60 12.85 -4.09 -24.10
CA ILE A 60 12.26 -5.00 -23.12
C ILE A 60 12.60 -4.44 -21.73
N ASN A 61 11.78 -3.53 -21.26
CA ASN A 61 12.02 -2.81 -20.00
C ASN A 61 11.80 -3.71 -18.77
N LYS A 62 12.89 -4.25 -18.22
CA LYS A 62 12.86 -5.04 -17.00
C LYS A 62 12.90 -4.19 -15.73
N LEU A 63 13.41 -2.96 -15.85
CA LEU A 63 13.60 -2.06 -14.70
C LEU A 63 12.29 -1.72 -14.00
N ASP A 64 11.21 -1.54 -14.76
CA ASP A 64 9.92 -1.21 -14.17
C ASP A 64 9.39 -2.31 -13.24
N GLY A 65 9.67 -3.57 -13.54
CA GLY A 65 9.37 -4.70 -12.66
C GLY A 65 10.11 -4.62 -11.32
N PHE A 66 11.40 -4.30 -11.36
CA PHE A 66 12.23 -4.15 -10.17
C PHE A 66 11.83 -2.92 -9.35
N ILE A 67 11.58 -1.79 -9.99
CA ILE A 67 11.11 -0.57 -9.32
C ILE A 67 9.78 -0.83 -8.60
N ARG A 68 8.82 -1.47 -9.30
CA ARG A 68 7.54 -1.85 -8.70
C ARG A 68 7.69 -2.78 -7.51
N GLN A 69 8.64 -3.72 -7.55
CA GLN A 69 8.90 -4.61 -6.42
C GLN A 69 9.32 -3.83 -5.19
N VAL A 70 10.29 -2.91 -5.30
CA VAL A 70 10.75 -2.07 -4.20
C VAL A 70 9.62 -1.15 -3.69
N CYS A 71 8.88 -0.50 -4.60
CA CYS A 71 7.79 0.39 -4.21
C CYS A 71 6.62 -0.36 -3.55
N ASN A 72 6.26 -1.55 -4.05
CA ASN A 72 5.19 -2.35 -3.47
C ASN A 72 5.57 -2.92 -2.10
N GLN A 73 6.83 -3.25 -1.89
CA GLN A 73 7.32 -3.67 -0.58
C GLN A 73 7.20 -2.54 0.45
N GLN A 74 7.48 -1.30 0.07
CA GLN A 74 7.27 -0.13 0.91
C GLN A 74 5.77 0.05 1.25
N ARG A 75 4.88 -0.10 0.26
CA ARG A 75 3.43 0.00 0.46
C ARG A 75 2.87 -1.06 1.42
N GLN A 76 3.47 -2.24 1.46
CA GLN A 76 3.09 -3.30 2.40
C GLN A 76 3.57 -3.04 3.83
N ALA A 77 4.74 -2.45 3.99
CA ALA A 77 5.40 -2.23 5.28
C ALA A 77 5.55 -0.74 5.60
N ARG A 78 4.46 0.02 5.55
CA ARG A 78 4.46 1.48 5.81
C ARG A 78 4.86 1.77 7.24
N PRO A 79 5.97 2.50 7.47
CA PRO A 79 6.35 2.94 8.79
C PRO A 79 5.36 3.99 9.31
N ARG A 80 5.07 3.98 10.61
CA ARG A 80 4.11 4.89 11.24
C ARG A 80 4.82 5.83 12.21
N MET A 81 4.40 7.09 12.22
CA MET A 81 4.87 8.08 13.18
C MET A 81 4.22 7.87 14.54
N LYS A 82 5.03 7.87 15.61
CA LYS A 82 4.57 7.83 16.99
C LYS A 82 5.25 8.90 17.81
N ALA A 83 4.52 9.53 18.72
CA ALA A 83 5.06 10.47 19.67
C ALA A 83 5.51 9.75 20.93
N HIS A 84 6.61 10.22 21.52
CA HIS A 84 7.13 9.73 22.79
C HIS A 84 7.47 10.89 23.72
N SER A 85 7.15 10.75 25.01
CA SER A 85 7.46 11.77 26.02
C SER A 85 8.96 11.81 26.32
N MET A 86 9.57 13.01 26.31
CA MET A 86 11.00 13.19 26.58
C MET A 86 11.30 13.62 28.01
N ASN A 87 10.38 14.29 28.68
CA ASN A 87 10.62 14.81 30.02
C ASN A 87 9.48 14.42 30.99
N SER A 88 9.69 14.67 32.29
CA SER A 88 8.70 14.37 33.34
C SER A 88 7.43 15.22 33.28
N ALA A 89 7.46 16.34 32.54
CA ALA A 89 6.28 17.18 32.29
C ALA A 89 5.40 16.63 31.19
N ALA A 90 5.94 15.75 30.34
CA ALA A 90 5.24 15.14 29.23
C ALA A 90 4.43 13.92 29.68
N ASN A 91 3.13 13.94 29.43
CA ASN A 91 2.22 12.86 29.82
C ASN A 91 2.17 11.78 28.74
N ALA A 92 2.27 10.51 29.13
CA ALA A 92 2.15 9.38 28.21
C ALA A 92 0.81 9.37 27.45
N LYS A 93 -0.29 9.73 28.14
CA LYS A 93 -1.61 9.83 27.49
C LYS A 93 -1.65 10.91 26.40
N VAL A 94 -0.95 12.04 26.60
CA VAL A 94 -0.84 13.09 25.57
C VAL A 94 0.03 12.61 24.40
N ALA A 95 1.06 11.79 24.64
CA ALA A 95 1.84 11.17 23.57
C ALA A 95 0.98 10.24 22.70
N ASP A 96 0.06 9.47 23.30
CA ASP A 96 -0.89 8.64 22.57
C ASP A 96 -1.88 9.50 21.74
N ILE A 97 -2.36 10.60 22.32
CA ILE A 97 -3.21 11.56 21.61
C ILE A 97 -2.46 12.18 20.41
N LEU A 98 -1.20 12.61 20.60
CA LEU A 98 -0.36 13.14 19.53
C LEU A 98 -0.14 12.11 18.41
N THR A 99 0.07 10.84 18.77
CA THR A 99 0.14 9.74 17.80
C THR A 99 -1.16 9.59 17.02
N GLY A 100 -2.30 9.71 17.69
CA GLY A 100 -3.61 9.70 17.06
C GLY A 100 -3.83 10.90 16.13
N ILE A 101 -3.32 12.08 16.49
CA ILE A 101 -3.35 13.29 15.64
C ILE A 101 -2.47 13.11 14.41
N PHE A 102 -1.26 12.56 14.52
CA PHE A 102 -0.43 12.24 13.35
C PHE A 102 -1.21 11.39 12.34
N LYS A 103 -1.83 10.32 12.82
CA LYS A 103 -2.61 9.43 11.98
C LYS A 103 -3.85 10.10 11.38
N HIS A 104 -4.51 10.99 12.13
CA HIS A 104 -5.60 11.80 11.63
C HIS A 104 -5.14 12.70 10.47
N ILE A 105 -4.02 13.40 10.63
CA ILE A 105 -3.43 14.26 9.59
C ILE A 105 -3.07 13.43 8.35
N GLU A 106 -2.43 12.27 8.52
CA GLU A 106 -2.09 11.37 7.41
C GLU A 106 -3.32 10.92 6.62
N VAL A 107 -4.36 10.48 7.32
CA VAL A 107 -5.61 10.01 6.68
C VAL A 107 -6.35 11.17 6.01
N ASN A 108 -6.47 12.32 6.68
CA ASN A 108 -7.18 13.49 6.16
C ASN A 108 -6.48 14.10 4.93
N SER A 109 -5.17 13.94 4.84
CA SER A 109 -4.34 14.45 3.75
C SER A 109 -4.18 13.48 2.58
N ASP A 110 -4.64 12.22 2.68
CA ASP A 110 -4.21 11.14 1.79
C ASP A 110 -2.67 11.08 1.66
N ALA A 111 -1.99 11.19 2.81
CA ALA A 111 -0.53 11.33 2.86
C ALA A 111 0.20 10.15 2.21
N ASP A 112 -0.43 8.97 2.17
CA ASP A 112 0.08 7.79 1.50
C ASP A 112 0.42 8.08 0.03
N THR A 113 -0.43 8.82 -0.68
CA THR A 113 -0.17 9.24 -2.07
C THR A 113 1.06 10.13 -2.17
N ALA A 114 1.26 11.05 -1.22
CA ALA A 114 2.44 11.92 -1.19
C ALA A 114 3.72 11.14 -0.93
N TYR A 115 3.69 10.22 0.02
CA TYR A 115 4.84 9.37 0.37
C TYR A 115 5.19 8.41 -0.76
N ASP A 116 4.20 7.73 -1.34
CA ASP A 116 4.39 6.79 -2.44
C ASP A 116 4.99 7.47 -3.68
N THR A 117 4.46 8.66 -4.03
CA THR A 117 4.97 9.46 -5.17
C THR A 117 6.42 9.86 -4.96
N ALA A 118 6.75 10.43 -3.81
CA ALA A 118 8.12 10.87 -3.52
C ALA A 118 9.09 9.68 -3.42
N PHE A 119 8.67 8.57 -2.84
CA PHE A 119 9.47 7.36 -2.74
C PHE A 119 9.75 6.76 -4.12
N GLU A 120 8.76 6.68 -4.99
CA GLU A 120 8.95 6.19 -6.36
C GLU A 120 9.98 7.02 -7.13
N PHE A 121 9.93 8.36 -7.02
CA PHE A 121 10.96 9.23 -7.61
C PHE A 121 12.34 9.01 -6.99
N ALA A 122 12.43 8.85 -5.68
CA ALA A 122 13.69 8.55 -5.01
C ALA A 122 14.29 7.22 -5.48
N VAL A 123 13.49 6.19 -5.68
CA VAL A 123 13.91 4.89 -6.21
C VAL A 123 14.31 5.01 -7.68
N ARG A 124 13.57 5.74 -8.53
CA ARG A 124 13.85 5.87 -9.96
C ARG A 124 15.07 6.72 -10.24
N MET A 125 15.07 7.96 -9.73
CA MET A 125 16.06 8.97 -10.11
C MET A 125 16.94 9.50 -8.97
N GLY A 126 16.59 9.18 -7.71
CA GLY A 126 17.43 9.51 -6.57
C GLY A 126 16.87 10.53 -5.59
N TRP A 127 15.76 11.23 -5.87
CA TRP A 127 15.08 12.09 -4.90
C TRP A 127 13.62 12.31 -5.24
N GLY A 128 12.84 12.59 -4.20
CA GLY A 128 11.45 13.02 -4.27
C GLY A 128 11.15 13.98 -3.12
N TYR A 129 9.99 14.63 -3.14
CA TYR A 129 9.60 15.59 -2.12
C TYR A 129 8.10 15.48 -1.85
N TRP A 130 7.73 15.83 -0.61
CA TRP A 130 6.38 16.27 -0.26
C TRP A 130 6.45 17.55 0.55
N ARG A 131 5.30 18.19 0.74
CA ARG A 131 5.23 19.41 1.55
C ARG A 131 4.16 19.31 2.62
N ILE A 132 4.39 20.01 3.74
CA ILE A 132 3.41 20.19 4.80
C ILE A 132 2.86 21.60 4.64
N VAL A 133 1.55 21.73 4.61
CA VAL A 133 0.85 23.01 4.50
C VAL A 133 -0.19 23.13 5.60
N THR A 134 -0.47 24.36 6.02
CA THR A 134 -1.58 24.67 6.91
C THR A 134 -2.65 25.39 6.12
N ASP A 135 -3.87 24.95 6.25
CA ASP A 135 -5.00 25.51 5.50
C ASP A 135 -6.26 25.48 6.38
N TYR A 136 -7.29 26.22 6.03
CA TYR A 136 -8.55 26.13 6.74
C TYR A 136 -9.22 24.79 6.48
N SER A 137 -9.85 24.23 7.52
CA SER A 137 -10.53 22.91 7.41
C SER A 137 -11.67 22.92 6.40
N ARG A 138 -12.34 24.07 6.25
CA ARG A 138 -13.40 24.35 5.28
C ARG A 138 -13.43 25.85 5.00
N GLU A 139 -13.98 26.23 3.85
CA GLU A 139 -14.11 27.64 3.44
C GLU A 139 -14.91 28.51 4.43
N ASP A 140 -15.81 27.90 5.19
CA ASP A 140 -16.67 28.53 6.20
C ASP A 140 -16.17 28.37 7.64
N SER A 141 -14.97 27.86 7.86
CA SER A 141 -14.37 27.63 9.17
C SER A 141 -13.16 28.53 9.40
N PHE A 142 -12.98 28.94 10.67
CA PHE A 142 -11.73 29.58 11.14
C PHE A 142 -10.72 28.57 11.70
N ASP A 143 -11.09 27.28 11.75
CA ASP A 143 -10.21 26.25 12.23
C ASP A 143 -9.23 25.87 11.14
N GLN A 144 -7.94 25.95 11.48
CA GLN A 144 -6.86 25.51 10.61
C GLN A 144 -6.53 24.04 10.84
N GLU A 145 -6.14 23.37 9.77
CA GLU A 145 -5.68 21.99 9.75
C GLU A 145 -4.29 21.90 9.11
N ILE A 146 -3.58 20.84 9.45
CA ILE A 146 -2.29 20.50 8.86
C ILE A 146 -2.52 19.48 7.77
N TYR A 147 -1.96 19.70 6.58
CA TYR A 147 -2.07 18.79 5.45
C TYR A 147 -0.69 18.42 4.92
N ILE A 148 -0.56 17.18 4.46
CA ILE A 148 0.60 16.66 3.75
C ILE A 148 0.23 16.56 2.29
N LYS A 149 0.88 17.35 1.42
CA LYS A 149 0.55 17.40 -0.02
C LYS A 149 1.71 16.87 -0.86
N PRO A 150 1.44 16.08 -1.92
CA PRO A 150 2.45 15.59 -2.83
C PRO A 150 3.05 16.73 -3.66
N ILE A 151 4.29 16.57 -4.09
CA ILE A 151 4.92 17.38 -5.13
C ILE A 151 5.05 16.49 -6.35
N ALA A 152 4.20 16.72 -7.34
CA ALA A 152 4.08 15.86 -8.51
C ALA A 152 5.34 15.88 -9.40
N ASN A 153 5.99 17.04 -9.53
CA ASN A 153 7.26 17.17 -10.26
C ASN A 153 8.39 17.59 -9.31
N PRO A 154 9.26 16.67 -8.90
CA PRO A 154 10.38 17.01 -8.00
C PRO A 154 11.41 17.96 -8.62
N PHE A 155 11.42 18.17 -9.93
CA PHE A 155 12.28 19.12 -10.60
C PHE A 155 11.85 20.58 -10.40
N THR A 156 10.63 20.84 -9.95
CA THR A 156 10.18 22.19 -9.58
C THR A 156 10.78 22.68 -8.26
N VAL A 157 11.33 21.76 -7.45
CA VAL A 157 11.92 22.06 -6.16
C VAL A 157 13.41 22.34 -6.30
N TYR A 158 13.84 23.50 -5.79
CA TYR A 158 15.23 23.90 -5.66
C TYR A 158 15.56 23.94 -4.17
N PHE A 159 15.99 22.77 -3.68
CA PHE A 159 16.29 22.57 -2.26
C PHE A 159 17.69 23.11 -1.92
N ASP A 160 17.94 23.42 -0.64
CA ASP A 160 19.20 24.00 -0.17
C ASP A 160 20.40 23.08 -0.48
N PRO A 161 21.33 23.50 -1.35
CA PRO A 161 22.54 22.72 -1.62
C PRO A 161 23.47 22.55 -0.42
N ASN A 162 23.39 23.47 0.57
CA ASN A 162 24.21 23.43 1.77
C ASN A 162 23.65 22.49 2.85
N SER A 163 22.41 22.00 2.70
CA SER A 163 21.84 21.05 3.64
C SER A 163 22.67 19.78 3.66
N GLN A 164 23.13 19.34 4.83
CA GLN A 164 23.95 18.14 5.00
C GLN A 164 23.16 16.97 5.55
N MET A 165 22.07 17.25 6.24
CA MET A 165 21.24 16.22 6.84
C MET A 165 20.40 15.51 5.77
N PRO A 166 20.34 14.16 5.81
CA PRO A 166 19.56 13.40 4.83
C PRO A 166 18.06 13.67 4.88
N ASP A 167 17.56 14.13 6.01
CA ASP A 167 16.16 14.49 6.24
C ASP A 167 15.82 15.95 5.92
N GLY A 168 16.83 16.77 5.54
CA GLY A 168 16.66 18.18 5.21
C GLY A 168 16.33 19.08 6.40
N SER A 169 16.51 18.61 7.64
CA SER A 169 16.18 19.36 8.86
C SER A 169 17.03 20.64 9.04
N ASP A 170 18.21 20.69 8.45
CA ASP A 170 19.17 21.79 8.48
C ASP A 170 19.00 22.79 7.33
N ALA A 171 18.06 22.58 6.41
CA ALA A 171 17.85 23.45 5.27
C ALA A 171 17.50 24.89 5.71
N GLU A 172 18.13 25.87 5.07
CA GLU A 172 17.90 27.28 5.34
C GLU A 172 17.08 27.99 4.25
N SER A 173 16.99 27.38 3.06
CA SER A 173 16.19 27.91 1.97
C SER A 173 15.68 26.80 1.06
N CYS A 174 14.53 27.06 0.46
CA CYS A 174 13.95 26.19 -0.57
C CYS A 174 13.09 27.05 -1.50
N LEU A 175 13.15 26.80 -2.80
CA LEU A 175 12.32 27.48 -3.78
C LEU A 175 11.57 26.43 -4.59
N ILE A 176 10.26 26.66 -4.77
CA ILE A 176 9.39 25.81 -5.59
C ILE A 176 8.83 26.66 -6.71
N THR A 177 8.85 26.17 -7.93
CA THR A 177 8.26 26.85 -9.08
C THR A 177 6.94 26.20 -9.45
N GLU A 178 5.98 27.01 -9.85
CA GLU A 178 4.66 26.61 -10.27
C GLU A 178 4.29 27.35 -11.55
N VAL A 179 3.61 26.66 -12.46
CA VAL A 179 3.09 27.28 -13.69
C VAL A 179 1.56 27.37 -13.56
N MET A 180 1.04 28.58 -13.74
CA MET A 180 -0.39 28.87 -13.61
C MET A 180 -0.89 29.55 -14.88
N SER A 181 -2.12 29.23 -15.32
CA SER A 181 -2.72 29.92 -16.45
C SER A 181 -2.94 31.42 -16.13
N LYS A 182 -2.80 32.31 -17.09
CA LYS A 182 -3.05 33.75 -16.90
C LYS A 182 -4.47 34.02 -16.40
N LYS A 183 -5.43 33.18 -16.79
CA LYS A 183 -6.81 33.30 -16.34
C LYS A 183 -6.93 33.06 -14.83
N ASP A 184 -6.32 31.97 -14.35
CA ASP A 184 -6.35 31.61 -12.94
C ASP A 184 -5.52 32.57 -12.11
N PHE A 185 -4.38 33.02 -12.65
CA PHE A 185 -3.54 34.05 -12.04
C PHE A 185 -4.32 35.35 -11.80
N LYS A 186 -5.05 35.87 -12.83
CA LYS A 186 -5.87 37.06 -12.70
C LYS A 186 -7.06 36.88 -11.77
N ALA A 187 -7.62 35.68 -11.71
CA ALA A 187 -8.67 35.38 -10.76
C ALA A 187 -8.17 35.42 -9.31
N GLN A 188 -6.99 34.88 -9.07
CA GLN A 188 -6.39 34.83 -7.74
C GLN A 188 -5.69 36.16 -7.34
N TYR A 189 -5.05 36.84 -8.31
CA TYR A 189 -4.31 38.08 -8.11
C TYR A 189 -4.78 39.18 -9.06
N PRO A 190 -5.97 39.78 -8.86
CA PRO A 190 -6.58 40.75 -9.80
C PRO A 190 -5.73 41.99 -10.01
N ASN A 191 -4.94 42.40 -9.01
CA ASN A 191 -4.13 43.62 -9.01
C ASN A 191 -2.66 43.39 -9.43
N ALA A 192 -2.27 42.16 -9.71
CA ALA A 192 -0.90 41.83 -10.06
C ALA A 192 -0.64 42.00 -11.56
N ASP A 193 0.61 42.34 -11.90
CA ASP A 193 1.05 42.45 -13.30
C ASP A 193 1.24 41.06 -13.92
N ASP A 194 0.53 40.77 -15.02
CA ASP A 194 0.60 39.50 -15.75
C ASP A 194 1.79 39.41 -16.72
N GLY A 195 2.61 40.47 -16.82
CA GLY A 195 3.83 40.50 -17.63
C GLY A 195 5.07 39.88 -16.97
N GLY A 196 5.01 39.63 -15.68
CA GLY A 196 6.16 39.28 -14.85
C GLY A 196 6.43 37.77 -14.71
N ASN A 197 6.85 37.09 -15.76
CA ASN A 197 7.26 35.68 -15.66
C ASN A 197 8.55 35.50 -14.84
N PHE A 198 8.60 34.51 -13.99
CA PHE A 198 9.84 34.05 -13.33
C PHE A 198 10.63 33.18 -14.30
N ASN A 199 11.40 33.86 -15.18
CA ASN A 199 11.97 33.24 -16.40
C ASN A 199 13.11 32.23 -16.19
N MET A 200 13.52 31.99 -14.95
CA MET A 200 14.64 31.08 -14.67
C MET A 200 14.10 29.69 -14.37
N ARG A 201 14.69 28.71 -15.01
CA ARG A 201 14.31 27.30 -14.84
C ARG A 201 15.54 26.40 -14.99
N GLY A 202 15.54 25.29 -14.25
CA GLY A 202 16.53 24.23 -14.37
C GLY A 202 16.02 23.09 -15.24
N THR A 203 16.89 22.15 -15.51
CA THR A 203 16.56 20.94 -16.27
C THR A 203 15.40 20.17 -15.61
N GLY A 204 14.42 19.78 -16.41
CA GLY A 204 13.25 19.01 -15.96
C GLY A 204 12.14 19.84 -15.31
N ASP A 205 12.39 21.14 -15.08
CA ASP A 205 11.43 22.07 -14.51
C ASP A 205 10.69 22.80 -15.63
N ALA A 206 9.44 22.45 -15.86
CA ALA A 206 8.54 22.97 -16.89
C ALA A 206 9.12 22.89 -18.31
N ASP A 207 8.64 21.97 -19.09
CA ASP A 207 9.09 21.84 -20.49
C ASP A 207 8.58 23.02 -21.34
N ALA A 208 9.47 23.58 -22.17
CA ALA A 208 9.16 24.74 -22.98
C ALA A 208 8.01 24.49 -23.98
N ASP A 209 7.84 23.25 -24.39
CA ASP A 209 6.86 22.85 -25.42
C ASP A 209 5.41 22.85 -24.91
N TRP A 210 5.21 22.78 -23.60
CA TRP A 210 3.88 22.73 -22.95
C TRP A 210 3.43 24.07 -22.37
N ILE A 211 4.36 25.05 -22.17
CA ILE A 211 4.01 26.37 -21.69
C ILE A 211 3.41 27.15 -22.87
N MET A 212 2.08 27.24 -22.89
CA MET A 212 1.37 28.15 -23.81
C MET A 212 1.81 29.59 -23.51
N LYS A 213 1.77 30.47 -24.52
CA LYS A 213 2.11 31.90 -24.35
C LYS A 213 1.31 32.61 -23.27
N ASP A 214 0.27 31.97 -22.78
CA ASP A 214 -0.68 32.51 -21.79
C ASP A 214 -0.51 31.96 -20.37
N ASP A 215 0.63 31.31 -20.07
CA ASP A 215 0.94 30.84 -18.74
C ASP A 215 1.92 31.77 -18.02
N ILE A 216 1.73 31.90 -16.71
CA ILE A 216 2.63 32.65 -15.82
C ILE A 216 3.31 31.69 -14.89
N ARG A 217 4.62 31.80 -14.83
CA ARG A 217 5.43 31.06 -13.88
C ARG A 217 5.66 31.91 -12.64
N ILE A 218 5.34 31.36 -11.51
CA ILE A 218 5.52 31.93 -10.18
C ILE A 218 6.50 31.09 -9.38
N ALA A 219 7.12 31.70 -8.38
CA ALA A 219 8.01 31.01 -7.47
C ALA A 219 7.53 31.19 -6.03
N GLU A 220 7.56 30.10 -5.29
CA GLU A 220 7.33 30.06 -3.86
C GLU A 220 8.67 29.90 -3.17
N TRP A 221 9.11 30.91 -2.43
CA TRP A 221 10.43 30.96 -1.83
C TRP A 221 10.36 30.93 -0.32
N TRP A 222 10.93 29.90 0.27
CA TRP A 222 11.13 29.70 1.68
C TRP A 222 12.57 30.06 2.05
N TYR A 223 12.76 30.94 3.02
CA TYR A 223 14.09 31.34 3.43
C TYR A 223 14.18 31.66 4.92
N THR A 224 15.35 31.46 5.49
CA THR A 224 15.61 31.70 6.90
C THR A 224 16.21 33.09 7.06
N GLU A 225 15.60 33.89 7.92
CA GLU A 225 16.18 35.15 8.39
C GLU A 225 16.73 34.95 9.81
N ARG A 226 17.96 35.38 10.04
CA ARG A 226 18.62 35.30 11.34
C ARG A 226 18.81 36.70 11.89
N LYS A 227 18.17 36.99 13.03
CA LYS A 227 18.26 38.29 13.71
C LYS A 227 18.94 38.12 15.07
N LYS A 228 19.91 38.96 15.36
CA LYS A 228 20.52 39.01 16.70
C LYS A 228 19.47 39.51 17.69
N THR A 229 19.24 38.78 18.76
CA THR A 229 18.32 39.14 19.85
C THR A 229 18.85 38.59 21.16
N LYS A 230 18.19 38.95 22.26
CA LYS A 230 18.48 38.43 23.60
C LYS A 230 17.40 37.43 24.01
N LEU A 231 17.84 36.30 24.53
CA LEU A 231 16.95 35.32 25.19
C LEU A 231 16.93 35.65 26.67
N LEU A 232 15.75 35.78 27.23
CA LEU A 232 15.50 36.07 28.64
C LEU A 232 15.03 34.80 29.32
N LEU A 233 15.61 34.52 30.46
CA LEU A 233 15.10 33.48 31.40
C LEU A 233 14.29 34.22 32.48
N LEU A 234 13.01 33.89 32.58
CA LEU A 234 12.13 34.50 33.58
C LEU A 234 12.13 33.66 34.88
N SER A 235 11.68 34.28 35.98
CA SER A 235 11.67 33.65 37.32
C SER A 235 10.72 32.45 37.43
N ASP A 236 9.75 32.34 36.53
CA ASP A 236 8.85 31.18 36.35
C ASP A 236 9.50 30.02 35.58
N GLY A 237 10.77 30.17 35.17
CA GLY A 237 11.49 29.17 34.36
C GLY A 237 11.22 29.25 32.86
N THR A 238 10.34 30.14 32.41
CA THR A 238 10.05 30.31 30.96
C THR A 238 11.21 31.03 30.25
N GLN A 239 11.45 30.65 29.00
CA GLN A 239 12.47 31.26 28.15
C GLN A 239 11.78 31.97 26.99
N VAL A 240 11.94 33.30 26.92
CA VAL A 240 11.31 34.14 25.89
C VAL A 240 12.34 35.05 25.22
N TYR A 241 12.15 35.32 23.92
CA TYR A 241 12.93 36.34 23.26
C TYR A 241 12.52 37.72 23.75
N LYS A 242 13.47 38.62 23.84
CA LYS A 242 13.23 39.98 24.33
C LYS A 242 12.11 40.72 23.55
N GLU A 243 11.95 40.37 22.28
CA GLU A 243 10.92 40.95 21.41
C GLU A 243 9.49 40.42 21.73
N ASP A 244 9.41 39.19 22.24
CA ASP A 244 8.16 38.52 22.58
C ASP A 244 7.87 38.59 24.09
N ALA A 245 8.76 39.15 24.87
CA ALA A 245 8.57 39.28 26.31
C ALA A 245 7.41 40.26 26.61
N PRO A 246 6.55 39.96 27.59
CA PRO A 246 5.54 40.88 28.06
C PRO A 246 6.15 42.23 28.46
N SER A 247 5.39 43.32 28.41
CA SER A 247 5.87 44.60 28.86
C SER A 247 6.35 44.56 30.30
N ALA A 248 7.32 45.40 30.67
CA ALA A 248 7.86 45.44 32.02
C ALA A 248 6.77 45.66 33.10
N GLU A 249 5.71 46.38 32.75
CA GLU A 249 4.53 46.61 33.60
C GLU A 249 3.76 45.34 33.88
N ILE A 250 3.53 44.51 32.86
CA ILE A 250 2.83 43.23 32.99
C ILE A 250 3.69 42.22 33.78
N MET A 251 5.01 42.21 33.56
CA MET A 251 5.92 41.34 34.28
C MET A 251 5.96 41.72 35.79
N MET A 252 6.03 43.03 36.10
CA MET A 252 5.95 43.51 37.47
C MET A 252 4.61 43.16 38.14
N ALA A 253 3.50 43.33 37.42
CA ALA A 253 2.17 42.97 37.96
C ALA A 253 2.01 41.47 38.24
N ALA A 254 2.65 40.62 37.43
CA ALA A 254 2.67 39.17 37.58
C ALA A 254 3.77 38.66 38.58
N GLY A 255 4.62 39.56 39.12
CA GLY A 255 5.75 39.17 39.98
C GLY A 255 6.83 38.37 39.27
N ILE A 256 6.94 38.54 37.95
CA ILE A 256 7.91 37.83 37.12
C ILE A 256 9.15 38.74 36.90
N GLU A 257 10.31 38.23 37.24
CA GLU A 257 11.60 38.96 37.07
C GLU A 257 12.45 38.21 36.03
N VAL A 258 13.35 38.98 35.35
CA VAL A 258 14.34 38.42 34.43
C VAL A 258 15.53 37.93 35.27
N VAL A 259 15.71 36.60 35.32
CA VAL A 259 16.79 35.95 36.08
C VAL A 259 18.11 35.99 35.34
N ALA A 260 18.08 35.77 34.03
CA ALA A 260 19.29 35.80 33.20
C ALA A 260 18.95 36.22 31.76
N GLU A 261 19.95 36.84 31.08
CA GLU A 261 19.86 37.14 29.66
C GLU A 261 21.09 36.60 28.89
N ARG A 262 20.86 36.14 27.66
CA ARG A 262 21.88 35.61 26.76
C ARG A 262 21.66 36.15 25.36
N GLU A 263 22.74 36.63 24.74
CA GLU A 263 22.72 36.96 23.29
C GLU A 263 22.56 35.70 22.47
N THR A 264 21.67 35.71 21.51
CA THR A 264 21.33 34.59 20.62
C THR A 264 20.94 35.09 19.24
N MET A 265 20.92 34.18 18.27
CA MET A 265 20.41 34.42 16.94
C MET A 265 19.01 33.81 16.82
N ARG A 266 17.98 34.65 16.70
CA ARG A 266 16.64 34.20 16.42
C ARG A 266 16.55 33.76 14.96
N LYS A 267 16.20 32.49 14.72
CA LYS A 267 15.92 31.94 13.40
C LYS A 267 14.44 32.11 13.13
N THR A 268 14.05 32.77 12.05
CA THR A 268 12.68 32.95 11.62
C THR A 268 12.59 32.52 10.16
N ILE A 269 11.66 31.67 9.84
CA ILE A 269 11.42 31.21 8.46
C ILE A 269 10.37 32.12 7.85
N LYS A 270 10.67 32.64 6.68
CA LYS A 270 9.79 33.47 5.87
C LYS A 270 9.40 32.74 4.60
N TRP A 271 8.22 33.03 4.15
CA TRP A 271 7.66 32.54 2.92
C TRP A 271 7.20 33.72 2.06
N ALA A 272 7.57 33.66 0.80
CA ALA A 272 7.15 34.63 -0.18
C ALA A 272 6.73 33.96 -1.49
N LYS A 273 5.59 34.31 -2.01
CA LYS A 273 5.15 33.94 -3.36
C LYS A 273 5.39 35.13 -4.29
N LEU A 274 6.12 34.91 -5.37
CA LEU A 274 6.62 35.98 -6.21
C LEU A 274 6.59 35.62 -7.69
N THR A 275 6.38 36.67 -8.51
CA THR A 275 6.64 36.65 -9.95
C THR A 275 8.06 37.15 -10.24
N GLY A 276 8.43 37.27 -11.51
CA GLY A 276 9.71 37.92 -11.91
C GLY A 276 9.78 39.39 -11.61
N MET A 277 8.68 40.08 -11.29
CA MET A 277 8.58 41.51 -11.10
C MET A 277 8.07 41.95 -9.74
N GLU A 278 7.20 41.14 -9.09
CA GLU A 278 6.57 41.55 -7.84
C GLU A 278 6.40 40.39 -6.85
N ILE A 279 6.23 40.73 -5.59
CA ILE A 279 5.89 39.81 -4.53
C ILE A 279 4.36 39.79 -4.42
N LEU A 280 3.77 38.62 -4.67
CA LEU A 280 2.31 38.42 -4.61
C LEU A 280 1.82 38.30 -3.18
N GLU A 281 2.50 37.48 -2.40
CA GLU A 281 2.19 37.19 -1.00
C GLU A 281 3.47 37.06 -0.20
N GLU A 282 3.44 37.48 1.05
CA GLU A 282 4.54 37.30 1.99
C GLU A 282 3.98 37.01 3.39
N SER A 283 4.55 36.00 4.05
CA SER A 283 4.20 35.71 5.44
C SER A 283 5.39 35.18 6.23
N THR A 284 5.26 35.18 7.55
CA THR A 284 6.21 34.54 8.43
C THR A 284 5.68 33.15 8.80
N TRP A 285 6.47 32.14 8.53
CA TRP A 285 6.10 30.77 8.88
C TRP A 285 6.19 30.57 10.38
N ILE A 286 5.16 29.94 10.93
CA ILE A 286 5.06 29.69 12.37
C ILE A 286 5.95 28.54 12.85
N GLY A 287 6.34 27.63 11.94
CA GLY A 287 7.16 26.46 12.24
C GLY A 287 8.65 26.77 12.32
N LYS A 288 9.40 25.88 12.98
CA LYS A 288 10.87 25.96 13.12
C LYS A 288 11.62 25.39 11.91
N TYR A 289 10.95 24.63 11.05
CA TYR A 289 11.52 23.93 9.91
C TYR A 289 10.88 24.39 8.62
N ILE A 290 11.64 24.34 7.52
CA ILE A 290 11.07 24.50 6.18
C ILE A 290 10.15 23.30 5.92
N PRO A 291 8.87 23.52 5.53
CA PRO A 291 7.89 22.44 5.45
C PRO A 291 7.97 21.63 4.15
N ILE A 292 9.14 21.56 3.54
CA ILE A 292 9.40 20.74 2.34
C ILE A 292 10.37 19.63 2.75
N ILE A 293 9.92 18.39 2.63
CA ILE A 293 10.64 17.22 3.12
C ILE A 293 11.21 16.45 1.93
N PRO A 294 12.56 16.33 1.84
CA PRO A 294 13.21 15.50 0.84
C PRO A 294 13.19 14.02 1.20
N VAL A 295 13.07 13.18 0.19
CA VAL A 295 13.37 11.74 0.27
C VAL A 295 14.48 11.46 -0.73
N TYR A 296 15.59 10.93 -0.25
CA TYR A 296 16.72 10.61 -1.12
C TYR A 296 16.82 9.11 -1.37
N GLY A 297 17.25 8.75 -2.57
CA GLY A 297 17.67 7.41 -2.91
C GLY A 297 19.07 7.12 -2.37
N GLN A 298 20.02 6.95 -3.27
CA GLN A 298 21.43 6.84 -2.89
C GLN A 298 22.11 8.19 -3.00
N GLN A 299 23.00 8.48 -2.05
CA GLN A 299 23.83 9.67 -2.05
C GLN A 299 25.30 9.29 -1.92
N LEU A 300 26.15 9.88 -2.75
CA LEU A 300 27.60 9.70 -2.72
C LEU A 300 28.28 11.05 -2.92
N VAL A 301 29.26 11.36 -2.10
CA VAL A 301 30.08 12.57 -2.27
C VAL A 301 31.33 12.20 -3.06
N VAL A 302 31.52 12.81 -4.21
CA VAL A 302 32.69 12.64 -5.08
C VAL A 302 33.20 14.05 -5.45
N ASP A 303 34.46 14.36 -5.15
CA ASP A 303 35.07 15.67 -5.40
C ASP A 303 34.22 16.83 -4.87
N ASP A 304 33.80 16.74 -3.60
CA ASP A 304 32.92 17.69 -2.91
C ASP A 304 31.52 17.88 -3.56
N LYS A 305 31.21 17.12 -4.57
CA LYS A 305 29.87 17.12 -5.21
C LYS A 305 29.03 15.96 -4.71
N ARG A 306 27.85 16.27 -4.22
CA ARG A 306 26.89 15.27 -3.78
C ARG A 306 26.12 14.72 -4.98
N LYS A 307 26.45 13.50 -5.38
CA LYS A 307 25.72 12.76 -6.40
C LYS A 307 24.50 12.09 -5.77
N LYS A 308 23.34 12.27 -6.41
CA LYS A 308 22.07 11.67 -6.03
C LYS A 308 21.62 10.77 -7.17
N TYR A 309 21.25 9.54 -6.87
CA TYR A 309 20.80 8.61 -7.90
C TYR A 309 19.88 7.52 -7.34
N GLY A 310 19.06 6.98 -8.22
CA GLY A 310 18.20 5.86 -7.95
C GLY A 310 18.75 4.56 -8.53
N ILE A 311 17.93 3.53 -8.50
CA ILE A 311 18.26 2.19 -8.98
C ILE A 311 18.54 2.17 -10.50
N VAL A 312 17.87 3.06 -11.25
CA VAL A 312 17.97 3.12 -12.71
C VAL A 312 19.39 3.44 -13.16
N ARG A 313 20.10 4.34 -12.45
CA ARG A 313 21.43 4.79 -12.83
C ARG A 313 22.41 3.63 -13.08
N MET A 314 22.49 2.71 -12.13
CA MET A 314 23.42 1.58 -12.18
C MET A 314 22.94 0.46 -13.11
N ALA A 315 21.64 0.41 -13.35
CA ALA A 315 21.03 -0.62 -14.19
C ALA A 315 20.99 -0.27 -15.69
N LYS A 316 21.36 0.97 -16.08
CA LYS A 316 21.28 1.42 -17.49
C LYS A 316 22.09 0.54 -18.44
N ASP A 317 23.35 0.30 -18.12
CA ASP A 317 24.23 -0.41 -19.04
C ASP A 317 23.86 -1.90 -19.19
N PRO A 318 23.61 -2.67 -18.11
CA PRO A 318 23.07 -4.01 -18.25
C PRO A 318 21.74 -4.06 -19.00
N GLN A 319 20.84 -3.10 -18.78
CA GLN A 319 19.56 -3.05 -19.48
C GLN A 319 19.71 -2.74 -20.97
N ARG A 320 20.64 -1.82 -21.35
CA ARG A 320 20.98 -1.55 -22.75
C ARG A 320 21.56 -2.78 -23.43
N MET A 321 22.50 -3.45 -22.78
CA MET A 321 23.08 -4.71 -23.28
C MET A 321 22.01 -5.78 -23.46
N TYR A 322 21.09 -5.93 -22.50
CA TYR A 322 19.99 -6.86 -22.62
C TYR A 322 19.12 -6.59 -23.86
N ASN A 323 18.72 -5.34 -24.07
CA ASN A 323 17.94 -4.93 -25.24
C ASN A 323 18.70 -5.20 -26.54
N TYR A 324 20.01 -4.89 -26.59
CA TYR A 324 20.84 -5.13 -27.74
C TYR A 324 20.90 -6.62 -28.11
N TRP A 325 21.21 -7.48 -27.14
CA TRP A 325 21.30 -8.92 -27.40
C TRP A 325 19.96 -9.56 -27.74
N ARG A 326 18.87 -9.12 -27.10
CA ARG A 326 17.51 -9.57 -27.44
C ARG A 326 17.12 -9.14 -28.85
N THR A 327 17.50 -7.95 -29.25
CA THR A 327 17.28 -7.47 -30.62
C THR A 327 18.10 -8.26 -31.63
N ALA A 328 19.39 -8.47 -31.35
CA ALA A 328 20.28 -9.28 -32.20
C ALA A 328 19.79 -10.73 -32.37
N LEU A 329 19.30 -11.34 -31.27
CA LEU A 329 18.69 -12.67 -31.30
C LEU A 329 17.44 -12.68 -32.22
N THR A 330 16.57 -11.69 -32.08
CA THR A 330 15.38 -11.57 -32.92
C THR A 330 15.74 -11.37 -34.39
N GLU A 331 16.75 -10.53 -34.68
CA GLU A 331 17.26 -10.32 -36.01
C GLU A 331 17.89 -11.60 -36.59
N SER A 332 18.69 -12.31 -35.82
CA SER A 332 19.32 -13.55 -36.27
C SER A 332 18.27 -14.60 -36.66
N VAL A 333 17.15 -14.66 -35.90
CA VAL A 333 16.03 -15.56 -36.22
C VAL A 333 15.22 -15.04 -37.41
N ALA A 334 14.96 -13.76 -37.47
CA ALA A 334 14.15 -13.14 -38.55
C ALA A 334 14.87 -13.12 -39.89
N LEU A 335 16.18 -12.89 -39.85
CA LEU A 335 17.04 -12.85 -41.06
C LEU A 335 17.66 -14.23 -41.35
N ALA A 336 17.43 -15.24 -40.49
CA ALA A 336 17.88 -16.59 -40.80
C ALA A 336 17.43 -16.98 -42.20
N PRO A 337 18.34 -17.25 -43.09
CA PRO A 337 17.96 -17.60 -44.48
C PRO A 337 17.05 -18.82 -44.39
N LYS A 338 15.87 -18.72 -44.98
CA LYS A 338 15.04 -19.91 -45.19
C LYS A 338 15.96 -20.95 -45.79
N ALA A 339 15.89 -22.19 -45.32
CA ALA A 339 16.77 -23.26 -45.77
C ALA A 339 16.87 -23.28 -47.31
N LYS A 340 18.05 -22.92 -47.83
CA LYS A 340 18.29 -22.88 -49.26
C LYS A 340 18.46 -24.28 -49.76
N TRP A 341 17.97 -24.51 -50.97
CA TRP A 341 18.24 -25.74 -51.66
C TRP A 341 19.44 -25.55 -52.61
N LEU A 342 20.37 -26.48 -52.59
CA LEU A 342 21.43 -26.58 -53.56
C LEU A 342 20.95 -27.54 -54.64
N LEU A 343 20.88 -27.01 -55.85
CA LEU A 343 20.48 -27.70 -57.05
C LEU A 343 21.59 -27.52 -58.09
N ALA A 344 21.88 -28.54 -58.86
CA ALA A 344 22.68 -28.35 -60.05
C ALA A 344 21.83 -27.63 -61.14
N GLU A 345 22.48 -26.84 -61.92
CA GLU A 345 21.80 -26.06 -62.97
C GLU A 345 20.98 -26.98 -63.89
N GLY A 346 19.68 -26.64 -64.13
CA GLY A 346 18.73 -27.42 -64.87
C GLY A 346 17.98 -28.53 -64.13
N GLN A 347 18.27 -28.79 -62.85
CA GLN A 347 17.53 -29.80 -62.05
C GLN A 347 16.08 -29.40 -61.80
N ASP A 348 15.80 -28.12 -61.73
CA ASP A 348 14.47 -27.54 -61.42
C ASP A 348 13.65 -27.25 -62.69
N GLU A 349 14.23 -27.46 -63.90
CA GLU A 349 13.60 -27.16 -65.16
C GLU A 349 12.23 -27.89 -65.37
N GLY A 350 11.18 -27.10 -65.57
CA GLY A 350 9.79 -27.54 -65.62
C GLY A 350 9.08 -27.66 -64.26
N HIS A 351 9.80 -27.40 -63.17
CA HIS A 351 9.29 -27.40 -61.76
C HIS A 351 9.71 -26.14 -60.99
N GLU A 352 10.17 -25.09 -61.69
CA GLU A 352 10.69 -23.86 -61.06
C GLU A 352 9.71 -23.25 -60.04
N ASN A 353 8.42 -23.27 -60.34
CA ASN A 353 7.38 -22.77 -59.44
C ASN A 353 7.27 -23.59 -58.15
N GLU A 354 7.48 -24.90 -58.19
CA GLU A 354 7.47 -25.76 -57.02
C GLU A 354 8.67 -25.43 -56.12
N TRP A 355 9.85 -25.27 -56.69
CA TRP A 355 11.10 -24.94 -56.01
C TRP A 355 11.10 -23.53 -55.43
N ASN A 356 10.59 -22.54 -56.18
CA ASN A 356 10.48 -21.16 -55.71
C ASN A 356 9.51 -21.05 -54.55
N LEU A 357 8.51 -21.91 -54.48
CA LEU A 357 7.51 -21.93 -53.41
C LEU A 357 7.84 -22.94 -52.30
N ALA A 358 8.90 -23.72 -52.39
CA ALA A 358 9.22 -24.82 -51.49
C ALA A 358 9.39 -24.38 -50.01
N ASN A 359 9.79 -23.12 -49.78
CA ASN A 359 9.91 -22.53 -48.43
C ASN A 359 8.68 -21.71 -48.01
N ILE A 360 7.66 -21.59 -48.87
CA ILE A 360 6.46 -20.76 -48.61
C ILE A 360 5.22 -21.64 -48.49
N LYS A 361 5.11 -22.68 -49.28
CA LYS A 361 4.00 -23.65 -49.27
C LYS A 361 4.49 -25.00 -48.76
N ALA A 362 3.69 -25.64 -47.90
CA ALA A 362 3.93 -27.00 -47.46
C ALA A 362 3.63 -27.98 -48.62
N THR A 363 4.55 -28.10 -49.56
CA THR A 363 4.45 -29.03 -50.69
C THR A 363 4.97 -30.39 -50.26
N PRO A 364 4.17 -31.46 -50.28
CA PRO A 364 4.61 -32.76 -49.76
C PRO A 364 5.66 -33.45 -50.64
N VAL A 365 5.79 -33.04 -51.90
CA VAL A 365 6.72 -33.61 -52.90
C VAL A 365 7.35 -32.49 -53.70
N LEU A 366 8.70 -32.50 -53.77
CA LEU A 366 9.47 -31.67 -54.71
C LEU A 366 10.04 -32.58 -55.79
N ARG A 367 9.79 -32.24 -57.02
CA ARG A 367 10.25 -33.00 -58.18
C ARG A 367 11.51 -32.37 -58.76
N TYR A 368 12.46 -33.17 -59.20
CA TYR A 368 13.68 -32.69 -59.79
C TYR A 368 14.13 -33.62 -60.94
N LYS A 369 14.94 -33.10 -61.87
CA LYS A 369 15.59 -33.92 -62.90
C LYS A 369 16.86 -34.55 -62.33
N GLN A 370 17.14 -35.82 -62.64
CA GLN A 370 18.33 -36.51 -62.20
C GLN A 370 19.61 -36.10 -62.97
N LYS A 371 19.46 -35.24 -63.99
CA LYS A 371 20.55 -34.76 -64.84
C LYS A 371 20.67 -33.25 -64.71
N ASP A 372 21.88 -32.75 -64.86
CA ASP A 372 22.18 -31.34 -65.02
C ASP A 372 21.88 -30.85 -66.47
N ILE A 373 22.14 -29.56 -66.74
CA ILE A 373 21.92 -28.92 -68.01
C ILE A 373 22.78 -29.55 -69.10
N GLU A 374 23.93 -30.16 -68.78
CA GLU A 374 24.84 -30.85 -69.73
C GLU A 374 24.47 -32.34 -69.88
N GLY A 375 23.42 -32.80 -69.23
CA GLY A 375 22.95 -34.18 -69.32
C GLY A 375 23.73 -35.20 -68.51
N GLN A 376 24.65 -34.72 -67.60
CA GLN A 376 25.40 -35.56 -66.67
C GLN A 376 24.53 -35.90 -65.44
N PRO A 377 24.75 -37.06 -64.83
CA PRO A 377 24.07 -37.41 -63.59
C PRO A 377 24.43 -36.40 -62.45
N ALA A 378 23.43 -35.66 -61.95
CA ALA A 378 23.61 -34.69 -60.88
C ALA A 378 23.21 -35.26 -59.51
N PRO A 379 23.87 -34.87 -58.40
CA PRO A 379 23.54 -35.34 -57.09
C PRO A 379 22.10 -34.90 -56.69
N VAL A 380 21.51 -35.63 -55.72
CA VAL A 380 20.19 -35.28 -55.18
C VAL A 380 20.23 -33.87 -54.57
N PRO A 381 19.24 -33.02 -54.85
CA PRO A 381 19.14 -31.69 -54.25
C PRO A 381 19.31 -31.74 -52.72
N GLN A 382 20.20 -30.91 -52.20
CA GLN A 382 20.49 -30.87 -50.78
C GLN A 382 19.87 -29.63 -50.14
N ARG A 383 19.23 -29.83 -49.00
CA ARG A 383 18.73 -28.73 -48.18
C ARG A 383 19.78 -28.26 -47.21
N LEU A 384 20.29 -27.05 -47.40
CA LEU A 384 21.18 -26.44 -46.42
C LEU A 384 20.37 -26.12 -45.15
N GLN A 385 20.73 -26.74 -44.04
CA GLN A 385 20.13 -26.36 -42.78
C GLN A 385 20.65 -24.96 -42.41
N PRO A 386 19.75 -24.03 -42.04
CA PRO A 386 20.21 -22.76 -41.51
C PRO A 386 20.99 -23.03 -40.21
N GLU A 387 22.07 -22.31 -40.02
CA GLU A 387 22.79 -22.36 -38.75
C GLU A 387 21.82 -21.97 -37.61
N PRO A 388 21.74 -22.79 -36.55
CA PRO A 388 20.92 -22.42 -35.40
C PRO A 388 21.42 -21.07 -34.85
N PRO A 389 20.54 -20.21 -34.35
CA PRO A 389 20.96 -18.97 -33.74
C PRO A 389 22.04 -19.27 -32.70
N ALA A 390 23.15 -18.54 -32.79
CA ALA A 390 24.35 -18.86 -32.02
C ALA A 390 24.01 -19.06 -30.52
N ALA A 391 24.24 -20.23 -30.01
CA ALA A 391 23.99 -20.59 -28.59
C ALA A 391 24.60 -19.55 -27.63
N GLY A 392 25.73 -18.96 -28.04
CA GLY A 392 26.39 -17.87 -27.31
C GLY A 392 25.54 -16.62 -27.13
N ILE A 393 24.61 -16.28 -28.04
CA ILE A 393 23.72 -15.12 -27.85
C ILE A 393 22.72 -15.40 -26.71
N VAL A 394 22.21 -16.61 -26.65
CA VAL A 394 21.27 -17.03 -25.60
C VAL A 394 21.96 -17.05 -24.23
N GLU A 395 23.18 -17.60 -24.18
CA GLU A 395 24.00 -17.62 -22.98
C GLU A 395 24.37 -16.21 -22.50
N ALA A 396 24.84 -15.35 -23.41
CA ALA A 396 25.13 -13.94 -23.12
C ALA A 396 23.88 -13.20 -22.60
N THR A 397 22.72 -13.44 -23.17
CA THR A 397 21.45 -12.82 -22.71
C THR A 397 21.12 -13.28 -21.27
N SER A 398 21.35 -14.54 -20.95
CA SER A 398 21.13 -15.07 -19.60
C SER A 398 22.13 -14.50 -18.59
N ALA A 399 23.41 -14.39 -18.96
CA ALA A 399 24.43 -13.77 -18.12
C ALA A 399 24.09 -12.31 -17.81
N ILE A 400 23.72 -11.52 -18.80
CA ILE A 400 23.34 -10.11 -18.62
C ILE A 400 22.08 -9.99 -17.77
N ASN A 401 21.13 -10.93 -17.86
CA ASN A 401 19.98 -10.91 -16.98
C ASN A 401 20.38 -11.10 -15.50
N ASN A 402 21.35 -11.96 -15.22
CA ASN A 402 21.90 -12.17 -13.89
C ASN A 402 22.69 -10.94 -13.43
N ASP A 403 23.47 -10.32 -14.30
CA ASP A 403 24.19 -9.08 -14.00
C ASP A 403 23.21 -7.95 -13.63
N LEU A 404 22.12 -7.79 -14.40
CA LEU A 404 21.06 -6.82 -14.10
C LEU A 404 20.45 -7.05 -12.72
N GLN A 405 20.11 -8.28 -12.39
CA GLN A 405 19.58 -8.65 -11.08
C GLN A 405 20.57 -8.37 -9.95
N THR A 406 21.85 -8.69 -10.16
CA THR A 406 22.92 -8.43 -9.18
C THR A 406 23.12 -6.95 -8.93
N VAL A 407 23.16 -6.12 -9.99
CA VAL A 407 23.33 -4.67 -9.90
C VAL A 407 22.14 -4.00 -9.19
N VAL A 408 20.93 -4.48 -9.47
CA VAL A 408 19.70 -3.97 -8.83
C VAL A 408 19.51 -4.53 -7.41
N GLY A 409 20.22 -5.61 -7.06
CA GLY A 409 20.08 -6.28 -5.75
C GLY A 409 18.77 -7.06 -5.60
N ILE A 410 18.10 -7.40 -6.71
CA ILE A 410 16.84 -8.13 -6.71
C ILE A 410 17.05 -9.45 -7.47
N TYR A 411 16.84 -10.55 -6.79
CA TYR A 411 16.96 -11.89 -7.35
C TYR A 411 15.60 -12.50 -7.63
N ASP A 412 15.47 -13.23 -8.73
CA ASP A 412 14.26 -14.00 -9.03
C ASP A 412 14.24 -15.27 -8.15
N PRO A 413 13.24 -15.43 -7.27
CA PRO A 413 13.13 -16.62 -6.43
C PRO A 413 13.07 -17.93 -7.23
N ASN A 414 12.56 -17.89 -8.46
CA ASN A 414 12.45 -19.07 -9.32
C ASN A 414 13.78 -19.58 -9.85
N GLN A 415 14.83 -18.76 -9.91
CA GLN A 415 16.15 -19.19 -10.33
C GLN A 415 16.80 -20.14 -9.32
N PHE A 416 16.40 -20.08 -8.07
CA PHE A 416 16.90 -20.92 -6.99
C PHE A 416 16.01 -22.14 -6.70
N ALA A 417 14.84 -22.23 -7.35
CA ALA A 417 13.91 -23.36 -7.19
C ALA A 417 14.39 -24.66 -7.88
N GLN A 418 15.58 -24.66 -8.46
CA GLN A 418 16.20 -25.88 -9.03
C GLN A 418 16.81 -26.75 -7.91
N GLY A 419 15.97 -27.45 -7.20
CA GLY A 419 16.35 -28.42 -6.16
C GLY A 419 15.42 -28.34 -4.95
N ASN A 420 15.36 -29.38 -4.16
CA ASN A 420 14.58 -29.47 -2.91
C ASN A 420 15.16 -28.51 -1.85
N MET A 421 14.94 -27.20 -2.04
CA MET A 421 15.31 -26.22 -1.03
C MET A 421 14.31 -26.25 0.12
N SER A 422 14.82 -26.31 1.35
CA SER A 422 13.97 -26.20 2.53
C SER A 422 13.33 -24.81 2.62
N GLY A 423 12.12 -24.72 3.17
CA GLY A 423 11.46 -23.42 3.38
C GLY A 423 12.34 -22.41 4.12
N LYS A 424 13.25 -22.86 4.99
CA LYS A 424 14.24 -22.03 5.71
C LYS A 424 15.28 -21.41 4.77
N ALA A 425 15.70 -22.11 3.72
CA ALA A 425 16.67 -21.58 2.75
C ALA A 425 16.01 -20.52 1.84
N ILE A 426 14.75 -20.72 1.44
CA ILE A 426 13.97 -19.73 0.67
C ILE A 426 13.79 -18.46 1.47
N ARG A 427 13.47 -18.55 2.77
CA ARG A 427 13.35 -17.40 3.66
C ARG A 427 14.66 -16.65 3.87
N GLY A 428 15.76 -17.38 4.05
CA GLY A 428 17.08 -16.75 4.16
C GLY A 428 17.44 -15.91 2.94
N GLN A 429 17.05 -16.35 1.75
CA GLN A 429 17.23 -15.59 0.51
C GLN A 429 16.30 -14.38 0.44
N GLN A 430 15.04 -14.51 0.85
CA GLN A 430 14.11 -13.39 0.90
C GLN A 430 14.61 -12.29 1.83
N MET A 431 15.13 -12.66 2.99
CA MET A 431 15.76 -11.74 3.93
C MET A 431 16.98 -11.03 3.32
N GLN A 432 17.79 -11.72 2.51
CA GLN A 432 18.93 -11.11 1.82
C GLN A 432 18.50 -10.13 0.73
N ILE A 433 17.41 -10.41 0.00
CA ILE A 433 16.80 -9.51 -0.97
C ILE A 433 16.29 -8.25 -0.27
N ASP A 434 15.60 -8.42 0.86
CA ASP A 434 15.07 -7.31 1.66
C ASP A 434 16.18 -6.39 2.17
N LEU A 435 17.33 -6.95 2.55
CA LEU A 435 18.49 -6.19 3.02
C LEU A 435 19.17 -5.37 1.92
N SER A 436 19.19 -5.82 0.68
CA SER A 436 19.89 -5.12 -0.41
C SER A 436 19.29 -3.76 -0.74
N ASN A 437 17.96 -3.60 -0.60
CA ASN A 437 17.22 -2.39 -0.87
C ASN A 437 16.79 -1.63 0.41
N PHE A 438 17.24 -2.08 1.58
CA PHE A 438 16.86 -1.52 2.88
C PHE A 438 17.16 -0.02 3.00
N HIS A 439 18.23 0.46 2.39
CA HIS A 439 18.64 1.86 2.47
C HIS A 439 17.59 2.85 1.92
N TYR A 440 16.75 2.45 0.93
CA TYR A 440 15.65 3.27 0.46
C TYR A 440 14.57 3.44 1.55
N TYR A 441 14.27 2.35 2.26
CA TYR A 441 13.28 2.38 3.36
C TYR A 441 13.79 3.17 4.57
N ASP A 442 15.08 3.03 4.90
CA ASP A 442 15.70 3.78 5.98
C ASP A 442 15.68 5.28 5.70
N ASN A 443 15.99 5.68 4.46
CA ASN A 443 15.91 7.08 4.04
C ASN A 443 14.46 7.61 4.09
N LEU A 444 13.47 6.84 3.63
CA LEU A 444 12.07 7.20 3.78
C LEU A 444 11.68 7.36 5.25
N THR A 445 12.11 6.44 6.10
CA THR A 445 11.83 6.47 7.55
C THR A 445 12.40 7.74 8.19
N ARG A 446 13.61 8.17 7.80
CA ARG A 446 14.21 9.45 8.26
C ARG A 446 13.38 10.65 7.82
N SER A 447 12.91 10.66 6.57
CA SER A 447 12.06 11.73 6.04
C SER A 447 10.70 11.78 6.74
N LEU A 448 10.10 10.62 7.02
CA LEU A 448 8.87 10.53 7.82
C LEU A 448 9.08 11.00 9.27
N LYS A 449 10.22 10.65 9.88
CA LYS A 449 10.58 11.17 11.21
C LYS A 449 10.65 12.70 11.22
N GLN A 450 11.24 13.30 10.19
CA GLN A 450 11.29 14.76 10.04
C GLN A 450 9.88 15.33 9.79
N THR A 451 9.02 14.66 9.02
CA THR A 451 7.62 15.04 8.87
C THR A 451 6.92 15.11 10.22
N GLY A 452 7.08 14.08 11.04
CA GLY A 452 6.52 14.06 12.38
C GLY A 452 7.06 15.19 13.28
N ARG A 453 8.34 15.53 13.18
CA ARG A 453 8.93 16.67 13.91
C ARG A 453 8.36 18.01 13.47
N VAL A 454 8.15 18.21 12.18
CA VAL A 454 7.51 19.42 11.64
C VAL A 454 6.08 19.52 12.13
N ILE A 455 5.32 18.43 12.05
CA ILE A 455 3.93 18.39 12.54
C ILE A 455 3.88 18.62 14.05
N LEU A 456 4.76 17.97 14.82
CA LEU A 456 4.84 18.14 16.28
C LEU A 456 5.13 19.60 16.68
N ASP A 457 5.96 20.30 15.92
CA ASP A 457 6.23 21.74 16.13
C ASP A 457 5.02 22.62 15.75
N LEU A 458 4.19 22.19 14.79
CA LEU A 458 3.00 22.92 14.33
C LEU A 458 1.77 22.69 15.23
N ILE A 459 1.61 21.51 15.80
CA ILE A 459 0.43 21.14 16.62
C ILE A 459 0.11 22.19 17.68
N PRO A 460 1.03 22.59 18.58
CA PRO A 460 0.72 23.56 19.63
C PRO A 460 0.39 24.96 19.12
N LYS A 461 0.71 25.27 17.86
CA LYS A 461 0.52 26.57 17.21
C LYS A 461 -0.77 26.65 16.37
N ILE A 462 -1.25 25.51 15.89
CA ILE A 462 -2.46 25.38 15.05
C ILE A 462 -3.64 24.90 15.91
N TYR A 463 -3.40 23.97 16.82
CA TYR A 463 -4.41 23.43 17.72
C TYR A 463 -4.32 24.06 19.10
N ASP A 464 -4.44 25.40 19.17
CA ASP A 464 -4.28 26.22 20.39
C ASP A 464 -5.56 26.31 21.23
N LYS A 465 -6.72 25.90 20.67
CA LYS A 465 -8.04 26.01 21.28
C LYS A 465 -8.59 24.65 21.71
N GLU A 466 -9.58 24.69 22.60
CA GLU A 466 -10.37 23.50 22.92
C GLU A 466 -11.09 23.01 21.66
N ARG A 467 -10.85 21.77 21.30
CA ARG A 467 -11.37 21.16 20.08
C ARG A 467 -11.60 19.67 20.26
N VAL A 468 -12.72 19.17 19.75
CA VAL A 468 -12.97 17.73 19.64
C VAL A 468 -12.35 17.24 18.35
N MET A 469 -11.37 16.35 18.46
CA MET A 469 -10.72 15.75 17.32
C MET A 469 -11.03 14.26 17.25
N ARG A 470 -11.23 13.78 16.03
CA ARG A 470 -11.27 12.36 15.78
C ARG A 470 -9.84 11.85 15.66
N ILE A 471 -9.40 11.11 16.64
CA ILE A 471 -8.12 10.41 16.59
C ILE A 471 -8.36 8.95 16.18
N ILE A 472 -7.32 8.30 15.67
CA ILE A 472 -7.38 6.89 15.31
C ILE A 472 -6.46 6.15 16.29
N GLY A 473 -7.06 5.36 17.19
CA GLY A 473 -6.35 4.58 18.19
C GLY A 473 -5.42 3.50 17.62
N TYR A 474 -4.75 2.78 18.52
CA TYR A 474 -3.87 1.65 18.15
C TYR A 474 -4.60 0.51 17.45
N ASP A 475 -5.86 0.30 17.80
CA ASP A 475 -6.78 -0.69 17.26
C ASP A 475 -7.40 -0.30 15.90
N ASN A 476 -6.95 0.81 15.30
CA ASN A 476 -7.55 1.43 14.12
C ASN A 476 -9.00 1.90 14.31
N GLN A 477 -9.53 1.92 15.53
CA GLN A 477 -10.86 2.44 15.80
C GLN A 477 -10.81 3.97 15.94
N PRO A 478 -11.81 4.67 15.36
CA PRO A 478 -11.91 6.12 15.55
C PRO A 478 -12.41 6.43 16.95
N GLU A 479 -11.66 7.23 17.69
CA GLU A 479 -12.00 7.74 19.00
C GLU A 479 -12.14 9.26 18.94
N MET A 480 -13.14 9.82 19.62
CA MET A 480 -13.32 11.27 19.76
C MET A 480 -12.65 11.73 21.03
N VAL A 481 -11.63 12.56 20.91
CA VAL A 481 -10.90 13.11 22.05
C VAL A 481 -10.99 14.63 22.01
N THR A 482 -11.31 15.22 23.17
CA THR A 482 -11.22 16.67 23.33
C THR A 482 -9.80 17.03 23.76
N ILE A 483 -9.12 17.83 22.95
CA ILE A 483 -7.81 18.41 23.26
C ILE A 483 -7.98 19.79 23.89
N ASN A 484 -7.01 20.20 24.74
CA ASN A 484 -6.96 21.50 25.42
C ASN A 484 -8.24 21.83 26.21
N GLN A 485 -8.91 20.83 26.75
CA GLN A 485 -10.16 21.01 27.49
C GLN A 485 -9.90 21.70 28.81
N ARG A 486 -10.55 22.85 29.02
CA ARG A 486 -10.49 23.59 30.27
C ARG A 486 -11.48 22.99 31.27
N ILE A 487 -10.97 22.52 32.37
CA ILE A 487 -11.76 22.03 33.52
C ILE A 487 -11.40 22.82 34.76
N VAL A 488 -12.38 23.04 35.63
CA VAL A 488 -12.16 23.62 36.94
C VAL A 488 -12.09 22.48 37.96
N ASP A 489 -10.94 22.33 38.60
CA ASP A 489 -10.74 21.31 39.65
C ASP A 489 -11.59 21.62 40.89
N GLU A 490 -11.80 20.62 41.78
CA GLU A 490 -12.53 20.77 43.04
C GLU A 490 -11.97 21.88 43.93
N SER A 491 -10.70 22.25 43.72
CA SER A 491 -10.02 23.36 44.40
C SER A 491 -10.33 24.74 43.79
N GLY A 492 -11.07 24.84 42.70
CA GLY A 492 -11.34 26.07 41.95
C GLY A 492 -10.21 26.51 41.04
N ALA A 493 -9.16 25.70 40.86
CA ALA A 493 -8.07 25.99 39.93
C ALA A 493 -8.42 25.52 38.50
N GLU A 494 -8.18 26.38 37.51
CA GLU A 494 -8.30 26.00 36.11
C GLU A 494 -7.18 25.04 35.73
N LYS A 495 -7.53 23.88 35.20
CA LYS A 495 -6.60 22.88 34.66
C LYS A 495 -6.99 22.55 33.21
N ILE A 496 -6.01 22.47 32.37
CA ILE A 496 -6.20 22.04 30.98
C ILE A 496 -6.00 20.53 30.90
N LEU A 497 -7.02 19.82 30.45
CA LEU A 497 -6.95 18.38 30.24
C LEU A 497 -6.52 18.11 28.79
N ASN A 498 -5.67 17.10 28.60
CA ASN A 498 -5.11 16.74 27.28
C ASN A 498 -4.43 17.93 26.60
N ASP A 499 -3.63 18.67 27.33
CA ASP A 499 -2.91 19.84 26.85
C ASP A 499 -1.79 19.39 25.88
N VAL A 500 -1.95 19.70 24.60
CA VAL A 500 -0.96 19.40 23.55
C VAL A 500 0.07 20.53 23.38
N THR A 501 -0.06 21.62 24.15
CA THR A 501 0.84 22.77 24.08
C THR A 501 1.99 22.68 25.06
N VAL A 502 1.87 21.82 26.09
CA VAL A 502 2.83 21.64 27.18
C VAL A 502 3.50 20.28 27.09
N GLY A 503 4.81 20.23 27.36
CA GLY A 503 5.60 19.02 27.35
C GLY A 503 6.54 18.95 26.15
N GLU A 504 7.63 18.22 26.31
CA GLU A 504 8.57 17.93 25.22
C GLU A 504 8.37 16.50 24.74
N TYR A 505 8.09 16.36 23.45
CA TYR A 505 7.86 15.10 22.78
C TYR A 505 8.84 14.93 21.61
N ASP A 506 9.29 13.71 21.35
CA ASP A 506 10.03 13.35 20.13
C ASP A 506 9.21 12.38 19.30
N VAL A 507 9.58 12.31 18.04
CA VAL A 507 8.97 11.39 17.08
C VAL A 507 9.88 10.19 16.88
N TYR A 508 9.35 9.01 17.10
CA TYR A 508 9.99 7.79 16.64
C TYR A 508 9.15 7.10 15.59
N MET A 509 9.83 6.35 14.75
CA MET A 509 9.15 5.58 13.72
C MET A 509 8.91 4.17 14.24
N ASP A 510 7.66 3.81 14.33
CA ASP A 510 7.29 2.42 14.44
C ASP A 510 7.35 1.85 13.02
N THR A 511 8.40 1.09 12.78
CA THR A 511 8.40 0.22 11.61
C THR A 511 7.24 -0.72 11.85
N GLY A 512 6.12 -0.43 11.25
CA GLY A 512 4.90 -1.22 11.32
C GLY A 512 5.22 -2.71 11.22
N PRO A 513 4.31 -3.64 11.35
CA PRO A 513 4.63 -5.05 11.52
C PRO A 513 5.76 -5.42 10.59
N GLY A 514 6.95 -5.43 11.20
CA GLY A 514 8.21 -5.55 10.49
C GLY A 514 8.14 -6.62 9.46
N TYR A 515 8.89 -6.46 8.37
CA TYR A 515 8.98 -7.39 7.25
C TYR A 515 8.35 -8.74 7.56
N GLN A 516 7.38 -9.18 6.77
CA GLN A 516 6.67 -10.46 7.01
C GLN A 516 7.62 -11.57 7.48
N SER A 517 8.87 -11.54 6.97
CA SER A 517 9.96 -12.41 7.38
C SER A 517 10.31 -12.28 8.87
N LYS A 518 10.39 -11.10 9.48
CA LYS A 518 10.70 -10.93 10.92
C LYS A 518 9.58 -11.39 11.82
N ARG A 519 8.32 -11.14 11.43
CA ARG A 519 7.16 -11.66 12.17
C ARG A 519 7.11 -13.18 12.11
N GLN A 520 7.32 -13.76 10.94
CA GLN A 520 7.37 -15.20 10.77
C GLN A 520 8.54 -15.82 11.54
N GLU A 521 9.72 -15.17 11.53
CA GLU A 521 10.88 -15.63 12.29
C GLU A 521 10.64 -15.55 13.80
N ALA A 522 9.98 -14.47 14.27
CA ALA A 522 9.59 -14.36 15.68
C ALA A 522 8.61 -15.48 16.08
N VAL A 523 7.59 -15.73 15.27
CA VAL A 523 6.64 -16.83 15.51
C VAL A 523 7.33 -18.18 15.48
N GLU A 524 8.21 -18.43 14.49
CA GLU A 524 8.97 -19.68 14.40
C GLU A 524 9.96 -19.89 15.56
N SER A 525 10.48 -18.81 16.11
CA SER A 525 11.35 -18.87 17.29
C SER A 525 10.56 -19.09 18.58
N MET A 526 9.36 -18.47 18.68
CA MET A 526 8.52 -18.55 19.88
C MET A 526 7.74 -19.87 19.97
N VAL A 527 7.23 -20.40 18.86
CA VAL A 527 6.42 -21.63 18.86
C VAL A 527 7.16 -22.83 19.48
N PRO A 528 8.43 -23.14 19.17
CA PRO A 528 9.15 -24.24 19.81
C PRO A 528 9.35 -24.03 21.31
N LEU A 529 9.58 -22.76 21.75
CA LEU A 529 9.73 -22.42 23.16
C LEU A 529 8.43 -22.64 23.96
N LEU A 530 7.30 -22.30 23.33
CA LEU A 530 5.97 -22.51 23.93
C LEU A 530 5.57 -23.99 23.93
N GLN A 531 5.98 -24.75 22.91
CA GLN A 531 5.76 -26.21 22.89
C GLN A 531 6.60 -26.93 23.95
N ALA A 532 7.81 -26.45 24.23
CA ALA A 532 8.67 -27.00 25.28
C ALA A 532 8.17 -26.69 26.69
N ASN A 533 7.48 -25.54 26.88
CA ASN A 533 6.96 -25.11 28.18
C ASN A 533 5.52 -24.55 28.03
N PRO A 534 4.48 -25.38 28.21
CA PRO A 534 3.09 -24.95 28.09
C PRO A 534 2.68 -23.82 29.05
N GLU A 535 3.35 -23.67 30.20
CA GLU A 535 3.11 -22.58 31.14
C GLU A 535 3.47 -21.20 30.54
N LEU A 536 4.49 -21.15 29.66
CA LEU A 536 4.86 -19.93 28.95
C LEU A 536 3.77 -19.47 27.96
N PHE A 537 2.93 -20.38 27.48
CA PHE A 537 1.81 -20.01 26.62
C PHE A 537 0.79 -19.14 27.36
N GLN A 538 0.55 -19.38 28.64
CA GLN A 538 -0.33 -18.54 29.46
C GLN A 538 0.27 -17.14 29.72
N ALA A 539 1.61 -17.05 29.75
CA ALA A 539 2.31 -15.81 30.05
C ALA A 539 2.61 -14.94 28.82
N ALA A 540 2.83 -15.57 27.66
CA ALA A 540 3.32 -14.87 26.46
C ALA A 540 2.59 -15.28 25.16
N GLY A 541 1.50 -16.05 25.24
CA GLY A 541 0.73 -16.51 24.09
C GLY A 541 0.14 -15.36 23.27
N ASP A 542 -0.26 -14.27 23.92
CA ASP A 542 -0.75 -13.06 23.28
C ASP A 542 0.29 -12.42 22.35
N LEU A 543 1.57 -12.42 22.75
CA LEU A 543 2.67 -11.88 21.94
C LEU A 543 2.90 -12.69 20.67
N VAL A 544 2.68 -14.00 20.72
CA VAL A 544 2.81 -14.86 19.53
C VAL A 544 1.70 -14.55 18.52
N PHE A 545 0.45 -14.46 18.97
CA PHE A 545 -0.67 -14.14 18.09
C PHE A 545 -0.58 -12.73 17.52
N ARG A 546 -0.06 -11.75 18.27
CA ARG A 546 0.20 -10.39 17.73
C ARG A 546 1.25 -10.38 16.61
N ASN A 547 2.14 -11.37 16.58
CA ASN A 547 3.13 -11.52 15.52
C ASN A 547 2.65 -12.42 14.36
N MET A 548 1.49 -13.07 14.46
CA MET A 548 0.90 -13.84 13.37
C MET A 548 0.14 -12.94 12.39
N ASP A 549 0.22 -13.28 11.10
CA ASP A 549 -0.38 -12.49 10.01
C ASP A 549 -1.54 -13.27 9.37
N PHE A 550 -2.64 -13.45 10.12
CA PHE A 550 -3.89 -13.99 9.60
C PHE A 550 -5.09 -13.21 10.15
N PRO A 551 -6.22 -13.14 9.41
CA PRO A 551 -7.41 -12.42 9.87
C PRO A 551 -7.91 -12.92 11.23
N GLY A 552 -7.97 -12.04 12.23
CA GLY A 552 -8.41 -12.37 13.57
C GLY A 552 -7.30 -12.71 14.57
N ALA A 553 -6.03 -12.68 14.18
CA ALA A 553 -4.89 -12.89 15.08
C ALA A 553 -4.88 -11.89 16.23
N ASP A 554 -5.15 -10.61 15.96
CA ASP A 554 -5.22 -9.55 16.98
C ASP A 554 -6.37 -9.79 17.96
N VAL A 555 -7.53 -10.24 17.48
CA VAL A 555 -8.68 -10.56 18.36
C VAL A 555 -8.36 -11.72 19.32
N ILE A 556 -7.60 -12.70 18.85
CA ILE A 556 -7.15 -13.83 19.68
C ILE A 556 -6.11 -13.33 20.68
N ALA A 557 -5.15 -12.50 20.25
CA ALA A 557 -4.14 -11.91 21.10
C ALA A 557 -4.79 -11.10 22.25
N ASP A 558 -5.77 -10.26 21.95
CA ASP A 558 -6.47 -9.45 22.95
C ASP A 558 -7.28 -10.31 23.93
N ARG A 559 -7.90 -11.41 23.47
CA ARG A 559 -8.58 -12.37 24.35
C ARG A 559 -7.59 -13.07 25.28
N LEU A 560 -6.43 -13.48 24.75
CA LEU A 560 -5.37 -14.10 25.56
C LEU A 560 -4.77 -13.10 26.55
N ALA A 561 -4.50 -11.87 26.14
CA ALA A 561 -4.04 -10.78 27.02
C ALA A 561 -5.08 -10.48 28.14
N ALA A 562 -6.37 -10.51 27.81
CA ALA A 562 -7.44 -10.35 28.80
C ALA A 562 -7.49 -11.50 29.83
N MET A 563 -7.09 -12.71 29.44
CA MET A 563 -7.00 -13.89 30.31
C MET A 563 -5.67 -13.97 31.08
N ASN A 564 -4.64 -13.24 30.63
CA ASN A 564 -3.31 -13.27 31.24
C ASN A 564 -3.26 -12.28 32.42
N PRO A 565 -3.12 -12.77 33.67
CA PRO A 565 -3.01 -11.89 34.83
C PRO A 565 -1.72 -11.05 34.84
N LEU A 566 -0.68 -11.49 34.13
CA LEU A 566 0.61 -10.79 34.02
C LEU A 566 0.58 -9.64 32.98
N ALA A 567 -0.25 -9.72 31.96
CA ALA A 567 -0.43 -8.65 30.98
C ALA A 567 -1.12 -7.40 31.54
N LYS A 568 -1.77 -7.51 32.69
CA LYS A 568 -2.43 -6.40 33.40
C LYS A 568 -1.52 -5.70 34.41
N ILE A 569 -0.27 -6.12 34.52
CA ILE A 569 0.71 -5.44 35.37
C ILE A 569 1.21 -4.24 34.58
N ASP A 570 0.64 -3.07 34.88
CA ASP A 570 1.14 -1.79 34.34
C ASP A 570 2.60 -1.60 34.80
N GLU A 571 3.53 -1.58 33.85
CA GLU A 571 4.97 -1.31 34.11
C GLU A 571 5.21 0.08 34.76
N LYS A 572 4.15 0.89 34.88
CA LYS A 572 4.18 2.28 35.36
C LYS A 572 3.61 2.49 36.75
N SER A 573 3.23 1.41 37.47
CA SER A 573 2.75 1.58 38.84
C SER A 573 3.90 1.55 39.83
N ASP A 574 4.01 2.56 40.69
CA ASP A 574 4.98 2.69 41.78
C ASP A 574 4.82 1.61 42.90
N ILE A 575 4.02 0.59 42.69
CA ILE A 575 3.75 -0.50 43.63
C ILE A 575 4.66 -1.69 43.29
N PRO A 576 5.43 -2.20 44.26
CA PRO A 576 6.31 -3.35 44.03
C PRO A 576 5.54 -4.56 43.46
N PRO A 577 6.10 -5.29 42.48
CA PRO A 577 5.42 -6.40 41.78
C PRO A 577 4.86 -7.49 42.72
N GLN A 578 5.51 -7.71 43.87
CA GLN A 578 5.06 -8.68 44.87
C GLN A 578 3.74 -8.27 45.57
N VAL A 579 3.53 -6.97 45.80
CA VAL A 579 2.30 -6.45 46.39
C VAL A 579 1.16 -6.44 45.38
N GLN A 580 1.46 -6.19 44.13
CA GLN A 580 0.49 -6.31 43.01
C GLN A 580 0.03 -7.75 42.81
N MET A 581 0.94 -8.73 42.86
CA MET A 581 0.56 -10.15 42.79
C MET A 581 -0.34 -10.58 43.97
N GLN A 582 -0.07 -10.09 45.20
CA GLN A 582 -0.94 -10.37 46.33
C GLN A 582 -2.30 -9.71 46.19
N LEU A 583 -2.37 -8.50 45.68
CA LEU A 583 -3.63 -7.79 45.42
C LEU A 583 -4.46 -8.52 44.32
N MET A 584 -3.83 -8.96 43.24
CA MET A 584 -4.49 -9.75 42.19
C MET A 584 -4.93 -11.13 42.69
N ALA A 585 -4.14 -11.81 43.52
CA ALA A 585 -4.52 -13.09 44.10
C ALA A 585 -5.72 -12.94 45.02
N SER A 586 -5.78 -11.87 45.80
CA SER A 586 -6.95 -11.58 46.65
C SER A 586 -8.20 -11.20 45.85
N GLN A 587 -8.05 -10.41 44.75
CA GLN A 587 -9.14 -10.09 43.84
C GLN A 587 -9.68 -11.34 43.13
N LYS A 588 -8.79 -12.24 42.70
CA LYS A 588 -9.19 -13.51 42.08
C LYS A 588 -9.94 -14.40 43.06
N MET A 589 -9.49 -14.46 44.31
CA MET A 589 -10.18 -15.21 45.37
C MET A 589 -11.58 -14.64 45.67
N VAL A 590 -11.74 -13.32 45.62
CA VAL A 590 -13.05 -12.66 45.76
C VAL A 590 -13.95 -12.96 44.56
N ALA A 591 -13.39 -12.93 43.34
CA ALA A 591 -14.14 -13.27 42.13
C ALA A 591 -14.56 -14.74 42.10
N ASP A 592 -13.70 -15.68 42.49
CA ASP A 592 -14.02 -17.11 42.61
C ASP A 592 -15.10 -17.37 43.66
N LEU A 593 -15.05 -16.67 44.81
CA LEU A 593 -16.10 -16.74 45.81
C LEU A 593 -17.44 -16.17 45.31
N GLN A 594 -17.40 -15.08 44.56
CA GLN A 594 -18.60 -14.54 43.90
C GLN A 594 -19.19 -15.48 42.85
N GLN A 595 -18.34 -16.17 42.07
CA GLN A 595 -18.79 -17.20 41.13
C GLN A 595 -19.40 -18.43 41.85
N GLN A 596 -18.82 -18.84 42.99
CA GLN A 596 -19.38 -19.93 43.77
C GLN A 596 -20.75 -19.55 44.38
N ILE A 597 -20.92 -18.32 44.86
CA ILE A 597 -22.19 -17.80 45.34
C ILE A 597 -23.22 -17.73 44.19
N ALA A 598 -22.81 -17.27 42.99
CA ALA A 598 -23.68 -17.24 41.83
C ALA A 598 -24.08 -18.65 41.36
N ALA A 599 -23.14 -19.60 41.36
CA ALA A 599 -23.42 -21.00 41.00
C ALA A 599 -24.34 -21.70 42.01
N LEU A 600 -24.21 -21.41 43.31
CA LEU A 600 -25.13 -21.92 44.33
C LEU A 600 -26.52 -21.30 44.22
N THR A 601 -26.60 -20.02 43.86
CA THR A 601 -27.89 -19.33 43.63
C THR A 601 -28.57 -19.86 42.37
N LEU A 602 -27.81 -20.15 41.31
CA LEU A 602 -28.33 -20.76 40.07
C LEU A 602 -28.82 -22.19 40.32
N ASN A 603 -28.11 -22.98 41.12
CA ASN A 603 -28.52 -24.32 41.46
C ASN A 603 -29.85 -24.36 42.28
N LEU A 604 -30.06 -23.38 43.13
CA LEU A 604 -31.34 -23.20 43.85
C LEU A 604 -32.48 -22.77 42.93
N GLN A 605 -32.19 -21.94 41.91
CA GLN A 605 -33.16 -21.60 40.87
C GLN A 605 -33.44 -22.78 39.92
N HIS A 606 -32.42 -23.58 39.54
CA HIS A 606 -32.60 -24.76 38.73
C HIS A 606 -33.51 -25.85 39.35
N GLN A 607 -33.48 -26.02 40.66
CA GLN A 607 -34.38 -26.99 41.31
C GLN A 607 -35.84 -26.57 41.25
N THR A 608 -36.12 -25.26 41.28
CA THR A 608 -37.50 -24.75 41.08
C THR A 608 -37.94 -24.76 39.65
N ASP A 609 -37.05 -24.54 38.68
CA ASP A 609 -37.38 -24.51 37.24
C ASP A 609 -37.57 -25.94 36.65
N VAL A 610 -36.81 -26.92 37.16
CA VAL A 610 -36.99 -28.34 36.74
C VAL A 610 -38.37 -28.91 37.07
N GLN A 611 -38.99 -28.47 38.19
CA GLN A 611 -40.36 -28.82 38.48
C GLN A 611 -41.34 -28.15 37.51
N ARG A 612 -41.10 -26.91 37.14
CA ARG A 612 -41.95 -26.15 36.20
C ARG A 612 -41.84 -26.70 34.75
N MET A 613 -40.65 -27.07 34.32
CA MET A 613 -40.45 -27.67 32.98
C MET A 613 -41.04 -29.05 32.83
N LYS A 614 -41.19 -29.84 33.89
CA LYS A 614 -41.87 -31.13 33.83
C LYS A 614 -43.37 -30.99 33.54
N GLU A 615 -43.99 -29.94 34.04
CA GLU A 615 -45.42 -29.66 33.80
C GLU A 615 -45.65 -29.07 32.38
N GLU A 616 -44.74 -28.18 31.93
CA GLU A 616 -44.81 -27.61 30.58
C GLU A 616 -44.46 -28.61 29.48
N GLY A 617 -43.53 -29.55 29.76
CA GLY A 617 -43.14 -30.59 28.81
C GLY A 617 -44.26 -31.59 28.49
N GLN A 618 -45.19 -31.81 29.42
CA GLN A 618 -46.37 -32.67 29.17
C GLN A 618 -47.41 -31.97 28.29
N THR A 619 -47.55 -30.68 28.41
CA THR A 619 -48.46 -29.85 27.61
C THR A 619 -47.94 -29.69 26.17
N ARG A 620 -46.62 -29.52 26.02
CA ARG A 620 -45.96 -29.36 24.70
C ARG A 620 -45.98 -30.65 23.86
N ARG A 621 -45.85 -31.83 24.50
CA ARG A 621 -45.96 -33.12 23.78
C ARG A 621 -47.39 -33.35 23.19
N LYS A 622 -48.42 -32.93 23.89
CA LYS A 622 -49.79 -32.98 23.36
C LYS A 622 -50.02 -32.02 22.19
N LEU A 623 -49.36 -30.84 22.20
CA LEU A 623 -49.46 -29.89 21.12
C LEU A 623 -48.71 -30.35 19.86
N MET A 624 -47.50 -30.95 20.05
CA MET A 624 -46.68 -31.48 18.94
C MET A 624 -47.35 -32.65 18.19
N ASP A 625 -48.14 -33.45 18.90
CA ASP A 625 -48.88 -34.59 18.27
C ASP A 625 -50.03 -34.10 17.36
N VAL A 626 -50.62 -32.95 17.69
CA VAL A 626 -51.69 -32.33 16.90
C VAL A 626 -51.09 -31.62 15.66
N THR A 627 -49.98 -30.89 15.83
CA THR A 627 -49.30 -30.21 14.71
C THR A 627 -48.64 -31.15 13.73
N SER A 628 -48.06 -32.28 14.20
CA SER A 628 -47.49 -33.31 13.33
C SER A 628 -48.55 -33.98 12.42
N ARG A 629 -49.78 -34.16 12.92
CA ARG A 629 -50.88 -34.70 12.09
C ARG A 629 -51.37 -33.68 11.06
N ALA A 630 -51.40 -32.41 11.38
CA ALA A 630 -51.73 -31.34 10.42
C ALA A 630 -50.71 -31.21 9.32
N TYR A 631 -49.40 -31.19 9.66
CA TYR A 631 -48.32 -31.08 8.69
C TYR A 631 -48.23 -32.24 7.70
N ASN A 632 -48.47 -33.49 8.17
CA ASN A 632 -48.50 -34.66 7.28
C ASN A 632 -49.67 -34.63 6.30
N THR A 633 -50.76 -33.95 6.63
CA THR A 633 -51.91 -33.83 5.73
C THR A 633 -51.67 -32.77 4.64
N GLU A 634 -50.97 -31.73 4.97
CA GLU A 634 -50.64 -30.63 4.06
C GLU A 634 -49.56 -31.03 3.03
N THR A 635 -48.50 -31.74 3.46
CA THR A 635 -47.48 -32.27 2.56
C THR A 635 -48.00 -33.32 1.56
N ILE A 636 -48.97 -34.10 1.94
CA ILE A 636 -49.63 -35.07 1.02
C ILE A 636 -50.48 -34.35 -0.03
N ASN A 637 -51.10 -33.23 0.33
CA ASN A 637 -51.87 -32.43 -0.62
C ASN A 637 -50.98 -31.65 -1.58
N GLU A 638 -49.88 -31.08 -1.13
CA GLU A 638 -48.89 -30.41 -1.99
C GLU A 638 -48.22 -31.37 -2.99
N ALA A 639 -47.90 -32.58 -2.55
CA ALA A 639 -47.34 -33.61 -3.43
C ALA A 639 -48.33 -34.03 -4.54
N LYS A 640 -49.62 -34.06 -4.26
CA LYS A 640 -50.64 -34.35 -5.27
C LYS A 640 -50.86 -33.23 -6.27
N VAL A 641 -50.79 -31.96 -5.82
CA VAL A 641 -50.87 -30.79 -6.70
C VAL A 641 -49.64 -30.70 -7.63
N ASN A 642 -48.46 -30.94 -7.10
CA ASN A 642 -47.24 -30.95 -7.89
C ASN A 642 -47.22 -32.08 -8.93
N GLN A 643 -47.70 -33.25 -8.59
CA GLN A 643 -47.82 -34.38 -9.54
C GLN A 643 -48.82 -34.10 -10.67
N THR A 644 -49.89 -33.37 -10.38
CA THR A 644 -50.88 -32.97 -11.39
C THR A 644 -50.33 -31.91 -12.33
N ASN A 645 -49.59 -30.93 -11.79
CA ASN A 645 -48.93 -29.90 -12.58
C ASN A 645 -47.82 -30.46 -13.49
N LEU A 646 -47.03 -31.43 -12.98
CA LEU A 646 -45.97 -32.07 -13.80
C LEU A 646 -46.58 -32.87 -14.98
N LYS A 647 -47.75 -33.53 -14.78
CA LYS A 647 -48.45 -34.18 -15.89
C LYS A 647 -48.96 -33.19 -16.94
N ALA A 648 -49.53 -32.06 -16.50
CA ALA A 648 -50.01 -31.02 -17.42
C ALA A 648 -48.89 -30.45 -18.27
N ILE A 649 -47.72 -30.18 -17.68
CA ILE A 649 -46.52 -29.69 -18.41
C ILE A 649 -45.98 -30.73 -19.40
N THR A 650 -45.99 -32.01 -19.03
CA THR A 650 -45.50 -33.09 -19.90
C THR A 650 -46.42 -33.31 -21.10
N ASP A 651 -47.73 -33.20 -20.92
CA ASP A 651 -48.70 -33.32 -22.01
C ASP A 651 -48.70 -32.10 -22.94
N GLN A 652 -48.42 -30.92 -22.40
CA GLN A 652 -48.25 -29.70 -23.18
C GLN A 652 -46.97 -29.75 -24.06
N ASN A 653 -45.85 -30.17 -23.51
CA ASN A 653 -44.59 -30.34 -24.26
C ASN A 653 -44.72 -31.41 -25.38
N ARG A 654 -45.51 -32.43 -25.15
CA ARG A 654 -45.78 -33.49 -26.17
C ARG A 654 -46.62 -32.98 -27.32
N THR A 655 -47.62 -32.13 -27.07
CA THR A 655 -48.44 -31.50 -28.11
C THR A 655 -47.64 -30.45 -28.89
N GLU A 656 -46.68 -29.77 -28.28
CA GLU A 656 -45.77 -28.82 -28.96
C GLU A 656 -44.80 -29.56 -29.87
N LEU A 657 -44.22 -30.67 -29.43
CA LEU A 657 -43.31 -31.48 -30.25
C LEU A 657 -44.04 -32.05 -31.48
N ASP A 658 -45.26 -32.48 -31.32
CA ASP A 658 -46.10 -32.97 -32.43
C ASP A 658 -46.47 -31.85 -33.44
N ALA A 659 -46.66 -30.63 -32.93
CA ALA A 659 -46.92 -29.46 -33.80
C ALA A 659 -45.69 -29.05 -34.60
N ILE A 660 -44.50 -29.02 -33.97
CA ILE A 660 -43.22 -28.73 -34.64
C ILE A 660 -42.89 -29.82 -35.65
N THR A 661 -43.12 -31.08 -35.31
CA THR A 661 -42.86 -32.19 -36.25
C THR A 661 -43.77 -32.11 -37.47
N LYS A 662 -45.04 -31.71 -37.33
CA LYS A 662 -45.97 -31.47 -38.44
C LYS A 662 -45.57 -30.27 -39.30
N LEU A 663 -44.98 -29.23 -38.73
CA LEU A 663 -44.47 -28.06 -39.45
C LEU A 663 -43.22 -28.40 -40.25
N LEU A 664 -42.30 -29.19 -39.69
CA LEU A 664 -41.11 -29.69 -40.37
C LEU A 664 -41.45 -30.63 -41.55
N LEU A 665 -42.47 -31.46 -41.43
CA LEU A 665 -42.94 -32.36 -42.48
C LEU A 665 -43.63 -31.63 -43.62
N LYS A 666 -44.04 -30.35 -43.44
CA LYS A 666 -44.72 -29.56 -44.46
C LYS A 666 -43.75 -28.74 -45.35
N GLY A 667 -42.47 -28.83 -45.17
CA GLY A 667 -41.48 -28.20 -46.04
C GLY A 667 -41.51 -26.66 -46.04
N MET A 668 -41.85 -26.04 -44.89
CA MET A 668 -41.88 -24.59 -44.79
C MET A 668 -40.48 -24.03 -44.60
N ASP A 669 -40.24 -22.88 -45.24
CA ASP A 669 -38.99 -22.15 -45.25
C ASP A 669 -38.54 -21.79 -43.81
N SER A 670 -37.23 -21.85 -43.53
CA SER A 670 -36.62 -21.62 -42.22
C SER A 670 -36.97 -20.27 -41.57
N ARG A 671 -37.32 -19.26 -42.40
CA ARG A 671 -37.78 -17.94 -41.92
C ARG A 671 -39.17 -17.95 -41.28
N ALA A 672 -40.07 -18.79 -41.80
CA ALA A 672 -41.44 -18.93 -41.24
C ALA A 672 -41.41 -19.66 -39.89
N LEU A 673 -40.50 -20.63 -39.76
CA LEU A 673 -40.28 -21.36 -38.49
C LEU A 673 -39.70 -20.44 -37.40
N GLN A 674 -38.75 -19.59 -37.72
CA GLN A 674 -38.18 -18.64 -36.79
C GLN A 674 -39.17 -17.57 -36.35
N GLN A 675 -40.03 -17.07 -37.23
CA GLN A 675 -41.08 -16.12 -36.87
C GLN A 675 -42.17 -16.73 -35.98
N GLU A 676 -42.51 -17.96 -36.18
CA GLU A 676 -43.49 -18.64 -35.36
C GLU A 676 -42.95 -19.03 -33.98
N MET A 677 -41.64 -19.41 -33.90
CA MET A 677 -40.98 -19.64 -32.60
C MET A 677 -40.83 -18.32 -31.80
N ALA A 678 -40.44 -17.23 -32.43
CA ALA A 678 -40.33 -15.93 -31.78
C ALA A 678 -41.69 -15.38 -31.28
N ARG A 679 -42.77 -15.69 -31.98
CA ARG A 679 -44.14 -15.32 -31.57
C ARG A 679 -44.61 -16.13 -30.35
N ARG A 680 -44.26 -17.41 -30.29
CA ARG A 680 -44.60 -18.28 -29.17
C ARG A 680 -43.80 -18.01 -27.91
N ASP A 681 -42.52 -17.65 -28.07
CA ASP A 681 -41.68 -17.23 -26.93
C ASP A 681 -42.22 -15.92 -26.32
N ALA A 682 -42.76 -14.99 -27.15
CA ALA A 682 -43.43 -13.81 -26.67
C ALA A 682 -44.76 -14.07 -25.95
N GLU A 683 -45.53 -15.09 -26.38
CA GLU A 683 -46.77 -15.53 -25.71
C GLU A 683 -46.47 -16.29 -24.40
N GLN A 684 -45.39 -17.08 -24.33
CA GLN A 684 -44.96 -17.75 -23.10
C GLN A 684 -44.37 -16.75 -22.08
N GLY A 685 -43.69 -15.70 -22.52
CA GLY A 685 -43.22 -14.63 -21.68
C GLY A 685 -44.37 -13.85 -21.02
N GLN A 686 -45.50 -13.71 -21.67
CA GLN A 686 -46.70 -13.10 -21.08
C GLN A 686 -47.42 -14.02 -20.05
N VAL A 687 -47.38 -15.33 -20.24
CA VAL A 687 -47.96 -16.29 -19.27
C VAL A 687 -47.06 -16.41 -18.04
N ALA A 688 -45.73 -16.33 -18.18
CA ALA A 688 -44.81 -16.29 -17.05
C ALA A 688 -44.93 -15.00 -16.22
N ALA A 689 -45.19 -13.87 -16.87
CA ALA A 689 -45.39 -12.59 -16.18
C ALA A 689 -46.75 -12.54 -15.41
N PHE A 690 -47.72 -13.35 -15.78
CA PHE A 690 -48.97 -13.45 -15.05
C PHE A 690 -48.93 -14.39 -13.84
N SER A 691 -47.96 -15.34 -13.80
CA SER A 691 -47.78 -16.25 -12.67
C SER A 691 -46.91 -15.69 -11.53
N GLU A 692 -46.16 -14.63 -11.75
CA GLU A 692 -45.35 -13.97 -10.71
C GLU A 692 -46.08 -12.85 -9.96
N SER A 693 -47.27 -12.45 -10.36
CA SER A 693 -48.01 -11.34 -9.75
C SER A 693 -49.03 -11.69 -8.67
N GLU A 694 -49.25 -12.96 -8.37
CA GLU A 694 -50.23 -13.37 -7.35
C GLU A 694 -49.68 -14.43 -6.40
N VAL A 695 -48.67 -14.17 -5.62
CA VAL A 695 -48.54 -14.76 -4.26
C VAL A 695 -47.72 -13.79 -3.40
N ASN A 696 -48.39 -12.75 -2.92
CA ASN A 696 -47.83 -11.95 -1.81
C ASN A 696 -48.28 -12.63 -0.51
N MET A 697 -47.45 -13.55 0.01
CA MET A 697 -47.71 -14.32 1.23
C MET A 697 -47.54 -13.52 2.53
N ASN A 698 -47.74 -12.21 2.51
CA ASN A 698 -47.52 -11.37 3.71
C ASN A 698 -48.81 -10.98 4.47
N ASP A 699 -49.98 -11.51 4.12
CA ASP A 699 -51.24 -11.12 4.79
C ASP A 699 -51.96 -12.26 5.57
N SER A 700 -51.23 -13.26 6.01
CA SER A 700 -51.78 -14.22 6.96
C SER A 700 -51.49 -13.77 8.41
N PRO A 701 -52.50 -13.50 9.21
CA PRO A 701 -52.35 -13.13 10.62
C PRO A 701 -51.62 -14.18 11.46
N PHE A 702 -51.61 -15.43 11.00
CA PHE A 702 -50.97 -16.56 11.69
C PHE A 702 -49.43 -16.57 11.60
N LEU A 703 -48.87 -16.04 10.51
CA LEU A 703 -47.40 -16.01 10.34
C LEU A 703 -46.73 -14.84 11.08
N ARG A 704 -47.47 -13.81 11.46
CA ARG A 704 -46.93 -12.69 12.29
C ARG A 704 -46.69 -13.11 13.73
N GLU A 705 -47.41 -14.06 14.24
CA GLU A 705 -47.20 -14.54 15.62
C GLU A 705 -46.04 -15.54 15.72
N GLU A 706 -45.79 -16.34 14.64
CA GLU A 706 -44.64 -17.26 14.59
C GLU A 706 -43.30 -16.54 14.36
N MET A 707 -43.28 -15.48 13.57
CA MET A 707 -42.05 -14.69 13.38
C MET A 707 -41.65 -13.86 14.60
N ALA A 708 -42.60 -13.52 15.47
CA ALA A 708 -42.30 -12.85 16.74
C ALA A 708 -41.71 -13.79 17.80
N LEU A 709 -42.00 -15.08 17.70
CA LEU A 709 -41.45 -16.13 18.58
C LEU A 709 -40.07 -16.64 18.12
N ALA A 710 -39.73 -16.47 16.84
CA ALA A 710 -38.44 -16.91 16.31
C ALA A 710 -37.31 -15.87 16.52
N GLN A 711 -37.57 -14.66 17.02
CA GLN A 711 -36.58 -13.61 17.31
C GLN A 711 -36.13 -13.52 18.75
N GLN A 712 -36.51 -14.48 19.59
CA GLN A 712 -35.90 -14.55 20.95
C GLN A 712 -34.62 -15.38 20.91
N PRO A 713 -33.51 -14.90 21.54
CA PRO A 713 -32.23 -15.59 21.51
C PRO A 713 -32.33 -16.94 22.20
N MET A 714 -32.03 -18.00 21.48
CA MET A 714 -31.92 -19.35 22.02
C MET A 714 -30.79 -19.41 23.04
N VAL A 715 -31.13 -19.57 24.27
CA VAL A 715 -30.20 -19.95 25.33
C VAL A 715 -29.81 -21.42 25.11
N ASN A 716 -28.55 -21.62 24.82
CA ASN A 716 -27.93 -22.90 24.57
C ASN A 716 -27.94 -23.77 25.85
N PRO A 717 -28.51 -24.96 25.86
CA PRO A 717 -28.21 -25.94 26.89
C PRO A 717 -27.01 -26.74 26.43
N GLY A 718 -25.85 -26.42 27.01
CA GLY A 718 -24.64 -27.25 26.91
C GLY A 718 -24.90 -28.66 27.47
N VAL A 719 -24.01 -29.57 27.06
CA VAL A 719 -23.82 -30.95 27.51
C VAL A 719 -24.64 -31.97 26.69
N ASP A 720 -24.21 -32.17 25.43
CA ASP A 720 -24.30 -33.50 24.78
C ASP A 720 -23.44 -33.62 23.51
N ASP A 721 -22.77 -32.56 23.05
CA ASP A 721 -21.92 -32.62 21.85
C ASP A 721 -20.48 -33.11 22.09
N GLN A 722 -20.07 -33.34 23.34
CA GLN A 722 -18.72 -33.87 23.59
C GLN A 722 -18.62 -35.41 23.40
N MET A 723 -19.71 -36.15 23.37
CA MET A 723 -19.67 -37.58 23.07
C MET A 723 -19.71 -37.88 21.57
N ALA A 724 -20.32 -37.01 20.77
CA ALA A 724 -20.35 -37.18 19.31
C ALA A 724 -18.99 -36.87 18.64
N ALA A 725 -18.24 -35.93 19.19
CA ALA A 725 -16.89 -35.58 18.68
C ALA A 725 -15.83 -36.63 18.99
N GLN A 726 -16.00 -37.43 20.05
CA GLN A 726 -15.07 -38.52 20.37
C GLN A 726 -15.26 -39.76 19.51
N PHE A 727 -16.46 -40.02 19.00
CA PHE A 727 -16.68 -41.13 18.08
C PHE A 727 -16.26 -40.87 16.64
N ALA A 728 -16.25 -39.61 16.20
CA ALA A 728 -15.81 -39.24 14.85
C ALA A 728 -14.26 -39.20 14.69
N MET A 729 -13.48 -39.11 15.78
CA MET A 729 -12.01 -39.12 15.73
C MET A 729 -11.38 -40.52 15.79
N GLN A 730 -12.19 -41.57 15.98
CA GLN A 730 -11.68 -42.95 16.10
C GLN A 730 -11.67 -43.72 14.77
N GLU A 731 -12.27 -43.18 13.70
CA GLU A 731 -12.32 -43.84 12.37
C GLU A 731 -11.34 -43.29 11.32
N MET A 732 -10.45 -42.36 11.65
CA MET A 732 -9.42 -41.84 10.73
C MET A 732 -8.01 -42.05 11.25
N GLN A 733 -7.60 -43.32 11.43
CA GLN A 733 -6.16 -43.66 11.45
C GLN A 733 -5.78 -44.33 10.13
N PRO A 734 -4.83 -43.76 9.36
CA PRO A 734 -4.31 -44.42 8.18
C PRO A 734 -3.44 -45.62 8.59
N GLN A 735 -3.71 -46.77 8.01
CA GLN A 735 -2.84 -47.96 8.15
C GLN A 735 -1.46 -47.66 7.53
N PRO A 736 -0.34 -48.22 8.10
CA PRO A 736 0.97 -48.05 7.55
C PRO A 736 1.13 -48.90 6.27
N LEU A 737 1.54 -48.24 5.19
CA LEU A 737 1.92 -48.88 3.94
C LEU A 737 3.23 -49.64 4.15
N GLU A 738 3.19 -50.97 3.90
CA GLU A 738 4.38 -51.84 3.84
C GLU A 738 5.32 -51.33 2.75
N GLN A 739 6.61 -51.19 3.11
CA GLN A 739 7.68 -50.89 2.17
C GLN A 739 8.06 -52.15 1.39
N PRO A 740 8.31 -52.06 0.06
CA PRO A 740 8.84 -53.17 -0.70
C PRO A 740 10.36 -53.35 -0.43
N VAL A 741 10.75 -54.54 -0.09
CA VAL A 741 12.12 -54.99 0.08
C VAL A 741 12.84 -55.08 -1.29
N ILE A 742 13.91 -54.31 -1.46
CA ILE A 742 14.81 -54.41 -2.62
C ILE A 742 16.00 -55.30 -2.23
N PRO A 743 16.36 -56.32 -3.03
CA PRO A 743 17.50 -57.20 -2.75
C PRO A 743 18.84 -56.49 -3.02
N GLY A 744 19.84 -56.82 -2.22
CA GLY A 744 21.14 -56.20 -2.14
C GLY A 744 22.02 -56.32 -3.37
N VAL A 745 22.90 -55.34 -3.51
CA VAL A 745 24.12 -55.37 -4.38
C VAL A 745 25.33 -55.17 -3.47
N PRO A 746 26.43 -55.93 -3.67
CA PRO A 746 27.55 -56.01 -2.74
C PRO A 746 28.53 -54.85 -2.88
N MET A 747 29.06 -54.42 -1.76
CA MET A 747 30.20 -53.50 -1.67
C MET A 747 31.49 -54.16 -2.12
N GLY A 748 32.27 -53.48 -2.98
CA GLY A 748 33.67 -53.76 -3.27
C GLY A 748 34.52 -52.52 -2.89
N PRO A 749 35.76 -52.72 -2.45
CA PRO A 749 36.53 -51.71 -1.71
C PRO A 749 37.41 -50.86 -2.64
N ARG A 750 37.40 -49.53 -2.40
CA ARG A 750 38.59 -48.66 -2.21
C ARG A 750 38.16 -47.20 -2.17
#